data_34c7ed6ab1ae1578ef83611824c591f3
#
_entry.id   34c7ed6ab1ae1578ef83611824c591f3
#
_cell.length_a   1.000
_cell.length_b   1.000
_cell.length_c   1.000
_cell.angle_alpha   90.00
_cell.angle_beta   90.00
_cell.angle_gamma   90.00
#
_symmetry.space_group_name_H-M   'P 1'
#
loop_
_entity.id
_entity.type
_entity.pdbx_description
1 polymer ?
#
loop_
_entity_poly.entity_id
_entity_poly.type
_entity_poly.pdbx_seq_one_letter_code
_entity_poly.pdbx_strand_id
1 'polypeptide(L)'
;MAWLCGGMLALTGCAEETTLINGCWELSFDERSGGIDIRKDSLCVFDDLYAAYKLSDSTITTLDYEDRSVSVEEITDAFGKGFRYEVSYTDEMLPALVQSFYVYPDKDYILTDFTLSSDEEVASNYMAPVNVDQMPQVLAEGKDNRALFIPFDNDCWIRYRSCPLTFDELTSYEVTAVYNNDNRHALVMGSVEHDNWKTAVVMGHGNAHNIGSLKCYGGVADKTTRDSKSHGALRGTVIKSPKILLGCFDDWRMGMEEYASANATVAPPKTWDKAVPFGWNSWGALQFKLRYPKALEVSDFYARNLQPNHFANTDNLVYIGLDSGWNIFSEEELKDFVDRCKANGQVAGVYWTPFTDWGKNPERKIQEVPGCKYKDVYLYANGKPQELDGAYALDPTHPAVEAMMRKTSELFHRVGFEYVKMDFMTHGAMEADKWHNPAIQTGIQGYNYGMKLLDKYFGDMYMNLSISPIFPAHYAQSRRIACDAWNKIKDTEYTLNALSYGWWMDRVYQYNDPDHIVLREATDGENRARVTSGVITGIFIAGDDFSAEGPEEVKEKAMKYLTNAEINVIANGVAFRPVYGNGEKSEFRFVRIDGEDKAYYAVFNYTEDEQKTTTPLSDLGLNPSSSYEAKELWTGNRMTIKGEIQVTLPPSDVAVFSITRRK
;
A
#
# COMPACT_ATOMS: atom_id res chain seq x y z
N MET A 1 2.13 -10.02 41.28
CA MET A 1 3.53 -9.64 41.68
C MET A 1 4.16 -9.14 40.38
N ALA A 2 4.22 -7.83 40.25
CA ALA A 2 4.79 -7.20 39.05
C ALA A 2 6.32 -7.20 39.19
N TRP A 3 7.02 -7.80 38.27
CA TRP A 3 8.47 -7.67 38.15
C TRP A 3 8.73 -6.45 37.28
N LEU A 4 9.34 -5.44 37.90
CA LEU A 4 9.97 -4.32 37.22
C LEU A 4 11.27 -4.85 36.59
N CYS A 5 11.33 -5.04 35.27
CA CYS A 5 12.59 -5.15 34.54
C CYS A 5 13.15 -3.74 34.33
N GLY A 6 14.02 -3.30 35.22
CA GLY A 6 14.87 -2.13 35.01
C GLY A 6 15.98 -2.50 34.04
N GLY A 7 16.14 -1.73 32.96
CA GLY A 7 17.26 -1.87 32.05
C GLY A 7 18.59 -1.75 32.81
N MET A 8 19.45 -2.71 32.64
CA MET A 8 20.79 -2.73 33.24
C MET A 8 21.79 -2.22 32.19
N LEU A 9 22.32 -1.02 32.41
CA LEU A 9 23.47 -0.52 31.67
C LEU A 9 24.71 -1.23 32.25
N ALA A 10 25.30 -2.14 31.50
CA ALA A 10 26.63 -2.71 31.85
C ALA A 10 27.69 -1.96 31.06
N LEU A 11 28.35 -0.99 31.70
CA LEU A 11 29.59 -0.38 31.21
C LEU A 11 30.77 -1.09 31.87
N THR A 12 31.48 -1.93 31.14
CA THR A 12 32.69 -2.57 31.63
C THR A 12 33.88 -2.14 30.73
N GLY A 13 34.95 -1.62 31.28
CA GLY A 13 36.09 -1.05 30.56
C GLY A 13 37.28 -2.00 30.44
N CYS A 14 37.65 -2.24 29.21
CA CYS A 14 38.95 -2.60 28.59
C CYS A 14 38.70 -3.32 27.26
N ALA A 15 38.90 -2.66 26.12
CA ALA A 15 38.62 -3.15 24.76
C ALA A 15 37.22 -3.81 24.68
N GLU A 16 36.19 -3.05 24.87
CA GLU A 16 34.82 -3.55 25.11
C GLU A 16 33.89 -3.25 23.98
N GLU A 17 33.25 -4.31 23.49
CA GLU A 17 32.04 -4.24 22.69
C GLU A 17 31.02 -3.38 23.43
N THR A 18 30.66 -2.22 22.88
CA THR A 18 29.55 -1.42 23.44
C THR A 18 28.24 -2.09 23.04
N THR A 19 27.65 -2.79 23.99
CA THR A 19 26.42 -3.56 23.80
C THR A 19 25.25 -2.80 24.42
N LEU A 20 24.16 -2.65 23.65
CA LEU A 20 22.85 -2.19 24.12
C LEU A 20 21.91 -3.38 24.25
N ILE A 21 21.33 -3.56 25.45
CA ILE A 21 20.22 -4.51 25.67
C ILE A 21 19.00 -3.70 26.09
N ASN A 22 17.92 -3.81 25.30
CA ASN A 22 16.66 -3.13 25.60
C ASN A 22 15.45 -3.98 25.19
N GLY A 23 14.69 -4.46 26.18
CA GLY A 23 13.60 -5.40 25.96
C GLY A 23 14.11 -6.74 25.44
N CYS A 24 13.61 -7.18 24.29
CA CYS A 24 14.07 -8.40 23.62
C CYS A 24 15.26 -8.19 22.68
N TRP A 25 15.70 -6.96 22.47
CA TRP A 25 16.75 -6.60 21.52
C TRP A 25 18.10 -6.44 22.18
N GLU A 26 19.14 -6.95 21.49
CA GLU A 26 20.55 -6.76 21.81
C GLU A 26 21.27 -6.30 20.55
N LEU A 27 21.99 -5.19 20.65
CA LEU A 27 22.84 -4.62 19.60
C LEU A 27 24.26 -4.54 20.10
N SER A 28 25.21 -5.00 19.29
CA SER A 28 26.64 -4.89 19.56
C SER A 28 27.40 -4.50 18.30
N PHE A 29 28.40 -3.65 18.46
CA PHE A 29 29.34 -3.28 17.42
C PHE A 29 30.60 -4.15 17.54
N ASP A 30 30.95 -4.89 16.46
CA ASP A 30 32.18 -5.65 16.39
C ASP A 30 33.32 -4.78 15.82
N GLU A 31 34.28 -4.42 16.66
CA GLU A 31 35.48 -3.63 16.24
C GLU A 31 36.34 -4.33 15.18
N ARG A 32 36.26 -5.65 15.07
CA ARG A 32 37.13 -6.42 14.14
C ARG A 32 36.54 -6.42 12.73
N SER A 33 35.25 -6.73 12.61
CA SER A 33 34.55 -6.72 11.32
C SER A 33 34.11 -5.30 10.93
N GLY A 34 33.87 -4.43 11.92
CA GLY A 34 33.30 -3.10 11.74
C GLY A 34 31.80 -3.14 11.49
N GLY A 35 31.16 -4.30 11.65
CA GLY A 35 29.76 -4.52 11.50
C GLY A 35 28.97 -4.41 12.81
N ILE A 36 27.68 -4.52 12.71
CA ILE A 36 26.75 -4.46 13.84
C ILE A 36 25.95 -5.76 13.89
N ASP A 37 26.03 -6.43 15.04
CA ASP A 37 25.24 -7.61 15.32
C ASP A 37 23.96 -7.23 16.02
N ILE A 38 22.85 -7.80 15.55
CA ILE A 38 21.52 -7.57 16.09
C ILE A 38 20.90 -8.92 16.46
N ARG A 39 20.49 -9.03 17.74
CA ARG A 39 19.84 -10.23 18.28
C ARG A 39 18.46 -9.88 18.83
N LYS A 40 17.55 -10.83 18.72
CA LYS A 40 16.25 -10.80 19.40
C LYS A 40 16.09 -12.08 20.22
N ASP A 41 15.83 -11.94 21.53
CA ASP A 41 15.71 -13.10 22.44
C ASP A 41 16.85 -14.11 22.30
N SER A 42 18.10 -13.61 22.16
CA SER A 42 19.34 -14.37 21.91
C SER A 42 19.46 -15.01 20.52
N LEU A 43 18.47 -14.91 19.65
CA LEU A 43 18.57 -15.32 18.23
C LEU A 43 19.32 -14.24 17.45
N CYS A 44 20.41 -14.59 16.76
CA CYS A 44 21.06 -13.68 15.82
C CYS A 44 20.14 -13.44 14.62
N VAL A 45 19.71 -12.19 14.44
CA VAL A 45 18.79 -11.78 13.37
C VAL A 45 19.55 -11.18 12.21
N PHE A 46 20.58 -10.36 12.50
CA PHE A 46 21.49 -9.78 11.52
C PHE A 46 22.90 -9.88 12.08
N ASP A 47 23.85 -10.30 11.24
CA ASP A 47 25.26 -10.51 11.56
C ASP A 47 26.08 -9.60 10.65
N ASP A 48 27.05 -8.89 11.21
CA ASP A 48 27.94 -7.97 10.47
C ASP A 48 27.18 -6.96 9.58
N LEU A 49 26.07 -6.37 10.06
CA LEU A 49 25.30 -5.37 9.34
C LEU A 49 26.13 -4.08 9.17
N TYR A 50 26.19 -3.56 7.95
CA TYR A 50 26.88 -2.31 7.63
C TYR A 50 26.05 -1.38 6.74
N ALA A 51 26.40 -0.09 6.70
CA ALA A 51 25.79 0.87 5.80
C ALA A 51 26.68 1.12 4.57
N ALA A 52 26.04 1.55 3.47
CA ALA A 52 26.72 1.90 2.23
C ALA A 52 26.06 3.10 1.53
N TYR A 53 26.85 3.84 0.77
CA TYR A 53 26.36 4.94 -0.08
C TYR A 53 27.23 5.11 -1.32
N LYS A 54 26.77 5.87 -2.30
CA LYS A 54 27.57 6.21 -3.48
C LYS A 54 27.99 7.67 -3.46
N LEU A 55 29.26 7.90 -3.78
CA LEU A 55 29.77 9.20 -4.20
C LEU A 55 30.28 9.07 -5.64
N SER A 56 29.67 9.83 -6.56
CA SER A 56 29.91 9.64 -8.00
C SER A 56 29.67 8.18 -8.41
N ASP A 57 30.68 7.48 -8.91
CA ASP A 57 30.61 6.08 -9.35
C ASP A 57 31.15 5.09 -8.31
N SER A 58 31.64 5.58 -7.16
CA SER A 58 32.24 4.73 -6.10
C SER A 58 31.21 4.40 -5.03
N THR A 59 31.12 3.13 -4.65
CA THR A 59 30.38 2.70 -3.46
C THR A 59 31.34 2.72 -2.28
N ILE A 60 30.93 3.37 -1.21
CA ILE A 60 31.64 3.50 0.06
C ILE A 60 30.78 2.83 1.13
N THR A 61 31.42 2.12 2.03
CA THR A 61 30.77 1.40 3.14
C THR A 61 31.29 1.90 4.48
N THR A 62 30.56 1.64 5.55
CA THR A 62 31.06 1.91 6.91
C THR A 62 32.32 1.11 7.26
N LEU A 63 32.61 0.04 6.51
CA LEU A 63 33.81 -0.77 6.69
C LEU A 63 35.08 -0.09 6.14
N ASP A 64 34.93 0.92 5.26
CA ASP A 64 36.04 1.67 4.66
C ASP A 64 36.59 2.79 5.57
N TYR A 65 35.90 3.10 6.68
CA TYR A 65 36.29 4.17 7.60
C TYR A 65 37.36 3.71 8.59
N GLU A 66 38.31 4.61 8.89
CA GLU A 66 39.40 4.31 9.80
C GLU A 66 38.98 4.45 11.28
N ASP A 67 38.30 5.54 11.63
CA ASP A 67 37.92 5.83 13.01
C ASP A 67 36.43 5.56 13.25
N ARG A 68 36.13 4.92 14.38
CA ARG A 68 34.79 4.54 14.78
C ARG A 68 34.53 4.79 16.25
N SER A 69 33.35 5.24 16.62
CA SER A 69 32.96 5.39 18.03
C SER A 69 31.49 5.09 18.21
N VAL A 70 31.15 4.48 19.34
CA VAL A 70 29.77 4.09 19.68
C VAL A 70 29.25 4.97 20.81
N SER A 71 28.01 5.39 20.71
CA SER A 71 27.28 6.09 21.78
C SER A 71 25.86 5.55 21.93
N VAL A 72 25.32 5.64 23.14
CA VAL A 72 23.98 5.23 23.49
C VAL A 72 23.28 6.36 24.23
N GLU A 73 22.10 6.74 23.79
CA GLU A 73 21.30 7.81 24.36
C GLU A 73 19.86 7.37 24.59
N GLU A 74 19.29 7.73 25.75
CA GLU A 74 17.84 7.59 25.97
C GLU A 74 17.07 8.57 25.11
N ILE A 75 16.03 8.09 24.43
CA ILE A 75 15.16 8.91 23.58
C ILE A 75 13.69 8.78 23.96
N THR A 76 12.93 9.80 23.58
CA THR A 76 11.45 9.75 23.60
C THR A 76 10.97 10.44 22.34
N ASP A 77 10.30 9.70 21.46
CA ASP A 77 9.78 10.19 20.19
C ASP A 77 8.35 9.66 19.92
N ALA A 78 7.89 9.75 18.67
CA ALA A 78 6.57 9.29 18.28
C ALA A 78 6.37 7.77 18.47
N PHE A 79 7.43 6.98 18.51
CA PHE A 79 7.39 5.54 18.73
C PHE A 79 7.39 5.15 20.23
N GLY A 80 7.69 6.09 21.10
CA GLY A 80 7.70 5.90 22.55
C GLY A 80 9.05 6.21 23.21
N LYS A 81 9.27 5.61 24.38
CA LYS A 81 10.56 5.67 25.09
C LYS A 81 11.44 4.52 24.65
N GLY A 82 12.70 4.81 24.40
CA GLY A 82 13.66 3.83 23.94
C GLY A 82 15.09 4.34 24.04
N PHE A 83 15.96 3.71 23.28
CA PHE A 83 17.36 4.11 23.16
C PHE A 83 17.73 4.32 21.69
N ARG A 84 18.59 5.28 21.45
CA ARG A 84 19.31 5.46 20.19
C ARG A 84 20.72 4.98 20.37
N TYR A 85 21.08 3.94 19.62
CA TYR A 85 22.43 3.41 19.50
C TYR A 85 23.04 3.98 18.24
N GLU A 86 24.14 4.74 18.37
CA GLU A 86 24.78 5.40 17.24
C GLU A 86 26.21 4.92 17.10
N VAL A 87 26.61 4.64 15.85
CA VAL A 87 27.99 4.43 15.45
C VAL A 87 28.41 5.59 14.56
N SER A 88 29.39 6.36 15.02
CA SER A 88 29.99 7.47 14.28
C SER A 88 31.24 6.99 13.58
N TYR A 89 31.36 7.30 12.31
CA TYR A 89 32.46 6.94 11.43
C TYR A 89 33.11 8.21 10.90
N THR A 90 34.43 8.33 11.05
CA THR A 90 35.22 9.48 10.57
C THR A 90 36.45 9.01 9.81
N ASP A 91 36.82 9.79 8.80
CA ASP A 91 37.97 9.56 7.93
C ASP A 91 38.43 10.90 7.35
N GLU A 92 39.71 11.05 7.02
CA GLU A 92 40.27 12.29 6.47
C GLU A 92 39.71 12.62 5.06
N MET A 93 39.32 11.62 4.29
CA MET A 93 38.94 11.75 2.87
C MET A 93 37.45 11.55 2.60
N LEU A 94 36.69 11.06 3.59
CA LEU A 94 35.27 10.72 3.45
C LEU A 94 34.38 11.66 4.27
N PRO A 95 33.13 11.91 3.85
CA PRO A 95 32.14 12.58 4.69
C PRO A 95 31.97 11.82 6.02
N ALA A 96 31.81 12.52 7.12
CA ALA A 96 31.47 11.89 8.38
C ALA A 96 30.11 11.19 8.25
N LEU A 97 30.01 9.97 8.80
CA LEU A 97 28.80 9.15 8.77
C LEU A 97 28.38 8.83 10.19
N VAL A 98 27.08 9.01 10.50
CA VAL A 98 26.48 8.53 11.75
C VAL A 98 25.36 7.57 11.40
N GLN A 99 25.52 6.29 11.77
CA GLN A 99 24.49 5.28 11.64
C GLN A 99 23.75 5.13 12.96
N SER A 100 22.43 5.27 12.93
CA SER A 100 21.57 5.27 14.11
C SER A 100 20.63 4.08 14.10
N PHE A 101 20.48 3.45 15.26
CA PHE A 101 19.50 2.40 15.53
C PHE A 101 18.60 2.84 16.68
N TYR A 102 17.31 2.76 16.48
CA TYR A 102 16.28 3.17 17.45
C TYR A 102 15.62 1.90 17.99
N VAL A 103 15.74 1.68 19.29
CA VAL A 103 15.38 0.43 19.96
C VAL A 103 14.36 0.70 21.05
N TYR A 104 13.18 0.13 20.92
CA TYR A 104 12.06 0.29 21.85
C TYR A 104 11.77 -1.04 22.54
N PRO A 105 11.57 -1.06 23.89
CA PRO A 105 11.49 -2.31 24.65
C PRO A 105 10.18 -3.09 24.43
N ASP A 106 9.17 -2.42 23.86
CA ASP A 106 7.82 -2.96 23.64
C ASP A 106 7.53 -3.23 22.14
N LYS A 107 8.55 -3.13 21.27
CA LYS A 107 8.42 -3.35 19.83
C LYS A 107 9.14 -4.60 19.37
N ASP A 108 8.52 -5.35 18.47
CA ASP A 108 9.11 -6.48 17.77
C ASP A 108 9.94 -6.06 16.55
N TYR A 109 10.32 -4.78 16.48
CA TYR A 109 11.16 -4.19 15.45
C TYR A 109 12.07 -3.10 16.02
N ILE A 110 13.14 -2.82 15.29
CA ILE A 110 14.00 -1.66 15.45
C ILE A 110 13.93 -0.80 14.17
N LEU A 111 14.36 0.46 14.29
CA LEU A 111 14.49 1.34 13.12
C LEU A 111 15.97 1.67 12.93
N THR A 112 16.40 1.87 11.68
CA THR A 112 17.76 2.31 11.37
C THR A 112 17.81 3.28 10.22
N ASP A 113 18.67 4.27 10.32
CA ASP A 113 19.03 5.19 9.25
C ASP A 113 20.50 5.63 9.41
N PHE A 114 21.03 6.39 8.45
CA PHE A 114 22.29 7.09 8.64
C PHE A 114 22.28 8.46 7.96
N THR A 115 23.15 9.33 8.47
CA THR A 115 23.35 10.69 7.96
C THR A 115 24.82 10.83 7.53
N LEU A 116 25.01 11.42 6.35
CA LEU A 116 26.33 11.92 5.91
C LEU A 116 26.41 13.40 6.18
N SER A 117 27.56 13.87 6.69
CA SER A 117 27.86 15.29 6.89
C SER A 117 29.26 15.63 6.41
N SER A 118 29.41 16.82 5.81
CA SER A 118 30.66 17.32 5.28
C SER A 118 30.64 18.84 5.26
N ASP A 119 31.81 19.47 5.30
CA ASP A 119 31.97 20.93 5.12
C ASP A 119 31.65 21.37 3.66
N GLU A 120 31.80 20.46 2.70
CA GLU A 120 31.46 20.66 1.30
C GLU A 120 30.16 19.92 0.92
N GLU A 121 29.53 20.34 -0.19
CA GLU A 121 28.35 19.67 -0.70
C GLU A 121 28.69 18.21 -1.12
N VAL A 122 27.99 17.25 -0.55
CA VAL A 122 27.99 15.86 -0.97
C VAL A 122 26.74 15.57 -1.81
N ALA A 123 26.84 14.61 -2.74
CA ALA A 123 25.74 14.19 -3.60
C ALA A 123 25.69 12.67 -3.67
N SER A 124 24.54 12.09 -3.33
CA SER A 124 24.33 10.65 -3.44
C SER A 124 22.95 10.31 -4.03
N ASN A 125 22.93 9.39 -4.96
CA ASN A 125 21.69 8.81 -5.51
C ASN A 125 21.43 7.38 -5.00
N TYR A 126 22.21 6.94 -4.01
CA TYR A 126 22.10 5.62 -3.42
C TYR A 126 22.57 5.66 -1.96
N MET A 127 21.68 5.35 -1.03
CA MET A 127 22.01 5.25 0.39
C MET A 127 21.34 4.00 0.99
N ALA A 128 22.17 3.05 1.47
CA ALA A 128 21.72 1.77 2.01
C ALA A 128 22.08 1.67 3.50
N PRO A 129 21.15 1.94 4.42
CA PRO A 129 21.41 1.79 5.86
C PRO A 129 21.54 0.33 6.29
N VAL A 130 21.15 -0.61 5.45
CA VAL A 130 21.20 -2.05 5.74
C VAL A 130 21.85 -2.79 4.59
N ASN A 131 22.97 -3.42 4.85
CA ASN A 131 23.60 -4.46 4.03
C ASN A 131 24.04 -5.59 4.94
N VAL A 132 23.75 -6.83 4.55
CA VAL A 132 24.20 -8.06 5.20
C VAL A 132 24.60 -9.05 4.11
N ASP A 133 25.88 -9.38 4.03
CA ASP A 133 26.42 -10.25 2.97
C ASP A 133 26.13 -11.73 3.23
N GLN A 134 25.99 -12.11 4.50
CA GLN A 134 25.69 -13.48 4.92
C GLN A 134 24.60 -13.46 6.00
N MET A 135 23.36 -13.68 5.59
CA MET A 135 22.23 -13.70 6.51
C MET A 135 22.28 -14.93 7.43
N PRO A 136 22.17 -14.73 8.75
CA PRO A 136 22.01 -15.85 9.68
C PRO A 136 20.68 -16.59 9.45
N GLN A 137 20.62 -17.84 9.93
CA GLN A 137 19.38 -18.64 9.84
C GLN A 137 18.35 -18.12 10.85
N VAL A 138 17.44 -17.28 10.42
CA VAL A 138 16.42 -16.65 11.29
C VAL A 138 15.13 -17.46 11.31
N LEU A 139 14.72 -17.97 10.16
CA LEU A 139 13.53 -18.81 10.08
C LEU A 139 13.88 -20.24 10.49
N ALA A 140 12.98 -20.89 11.22
CA ALA A 140 13.12 -22.32 11.50
C ALA A 140 13.20 -23.11 10.18
N GLU A 141 13.89 -24.26 10.21
CA GLU A 141 13.84 -25.18 9.10
C GLU A 141 12.39 -25.57 8.80
N GLY A 142 11.88 -25.11 7.67
CA GLY A 142 10.52 -25.30 7.22
C GLY A 142 10.48 -25.75 5.76
N LYS A 143 9.34 -26.25 5.34
CA LYS A 143 9.15 -26.72 3.96
C LYS A 143 8.64 -25.61 3.03
N ASP A 144 8.08 -24.54 3.59
CA ASP A 144 7.45 -23.46 2.82
C ASP A 144 7.92 -22.09 3.30
N ASN A 145 9.24 -21.85 3.17
CA ASN A 145 9.87 -20.53 3.41
C ASN A 145 9.75 -19.68 2.16
N ARG A 146 9.30 -18.43 2.33
CA ARG A 146 8.93 -17.53 1.24
C ARG A 146 9.41 -16.10 1.48
N ALA A 147 9.50 -15.34 0.39
CA ALA A 147 9.69 -13.89 0.42
C ALA A 147 8.61 -13.20 -0.40
N LEU A 148 8.16 -12.03 0.06
CA LEU A 148 7.20 -11.22 -0.67
C LEU A 148 7.90 -10.32 -1.70
N PHE A 149 7.37 -10.32 -2.92
CA PHE A 149 7.56 -9.25 -3.88
C PHE A 149 6.35 -8.31 -3.81
N ILE A 150 6.61 -7.06 -3.46
CA ILE A 150 5.63 -5.99 -3.44
C ILE A 150 6.01 -4.99 -4.52
N PRO A 151 5.13 -4.70 -5.51
CA PRO A 151 5.42 -3.73 -6.57
C PRO A 151 5.36 -2.30 -6.02
N PHE A 152 6.14 -1.40 -6.61
CA PHE A 152 6.13 0.04 -6.28
C PHE A 152 4.77 0.70 -6.61
N ASP A 153 4.21 0.29 -7.76
CA ASP A 153 2.91 0.72 -8.27
C ASP A 153 2.13 -0.54 -8.64
N ASN A 154 1.15 -0.90 -7.85
CA ASN A 154 0.44 -2.16 -8.02
C ASN A 154 -0.70 -2.12 -9.04
N ASP A 155 -0.85 -1.02 -9.76
CA ASP A 155 -1.83 -0.86 -10.83
C ASP A 155 -1.19 -0.88 -12.24
N CYS A 156 0.04 -1.38 -12.38
CA CYS A 156 0.74 -1.50 -13.65
C CYS A 156 0.76 -2.94 -14.20
N TRP A 157 -0.26 -3.74 -13.88
CA TRP A 157 -0.37 -5.16 -14.24
C TRP A 157 0.75 -6.05 -13.67
N ILE A 158 1.44 -5.58 -12.64
CA ILE A 158 2.42 -6.34 -11.88
C ILE A 158 1.74 -6.89 -10.63
N ARG A 159 1.72 -8.22 -10.51
CA ARG A 159 1.11 -8.90 -9.35
C ARG A 159 2.05 -8.94 -8.18
N TYR A 160 1.50 -8.89 -6.97
CA TYR A 160 2.22 -9.34 -5.79
C TYR A 160 2.60 -10.81 -5.94
N ARG A 161 3.74 -11.19 -5.40
CA ARG A 161 4.20 -12.57 -5.42
C ARG A 161 4.72 -13.01 -4.07
N SER A 162 4.33 -14.21 -3.68
CA SER A 162 4.94 -14.95 -2.58
C SER A 162 5.90 -15.96 -3.20
N CYS A 163 7.19 -15.65 -3.19
CA CYS A 163 8.21 -16.43 -3.87
C CYS A 163 8.84 -17.44 -2.91
N PRO A 164 8.90 -18.74 -3.24
CA PRO A 164 9.78 -19.67 -2.53
C PRO A 164 11.22 -19.17 -2.54
N LEU A 165 11.99 -19.43 -1.48
CA LEU A 165 13.37 -18.95 -1.34
C LEU A 165 14.36 -19.72 -2.24
N THR A 166 14.08 -19.77 -3.55
CA THR A 166 14.90 -20.46 -4.57
C THR A 166 15.36 -19.55 -5.68
N PHE A 167 15.30 -18.24 -5.46
CA PHE A 167 15.74 -17.22 -6.41
C PHE A 167 17.22 -16.87 -6.22
N ASP A 168 17.89 -16.43 -7.28
CA ASP A 168 19.23 -15.83 -7.18
C ASP A 168 19.17 -14.44 -6.55
N GLU A 169 18.19 -13.62 -7.00
CA GLU A 169 17.91 -12.30 -6.46
C GLU A 169 16.42 -11.99 -6.57
N LEU A 170 15.88 -11.34 -5.55
CA LEU A 170 14.52 -10.81 -5.53
C LEU A 170 14.54 -9.38 -5.00
N THR A 171 14.05 -8.44 -5.80
CA THR A 171 13.85 -7.05 -5.39
C THR A 171 12.38 -6.82 -5.07
N SER A 172 12.08 -6.33 -3.87
CA SER A 172 10.76 -5.84 -3.44
C SER A 172 10.83 -4.34 -3.22
N TYR A 173 9.72 -3.63 -3.42
CA TYR A 173 9.69 -2.16 -3.34
C TYR A 173 9.01 -1.73 -2.05
N GLU A 174 9.64 -0.77 -1.38
CA GLU A 174 9.25 -0.18 -0.09
C GLU A 174 9.30 -1.14 1.09
N VAL A 175 8.83 -2.38 0.95
CA VAL A 175 8.77 -3.38 2.02
C VAL A 175 8.82 -4.80 1.48
N THR A 176 9.25 -5.73 2.33
CA THR A 176 9.13 -7.18 2.13
C THR A 176 8.90 -7.90 3.44
N ALA A 177 8.43 -9.14 3.36
CA ALA A 177 8.49 -10.12 4.44
C ALA A 177 9.20 -11.39 3.95
N VAL A 178 10.12 -11.92 4.74
CA VAL A 178 10.70 -13.26 4.56
C VAL A 178 10.12 -14.13 5.68
N TYR A 179 9.38 -15.17 5.33
CA TYR A 179 8.56 -15.88 6.32
C TYR A 179 8.43 -17.37 6.03
N ASN A 180 8.12 -18.10 7.07
CA ASN A 180 7.70 -19.48 6.97
C ASN A 180 6.16 -19.53 6.94
N ASN A 181 5.58 -20.12 5.89
CA ASN A 181 4.12 -20.17 5.75
C ASN A 181 3.44 -21.18 6.70
N ASP A 182 4.17 -22.18 7.23
CA ASP A 182 3.63 -23.19 8.13
C ASP A 182 3.47 -22.68 9.56
N ASN A 183 4.53 -22.06 10.12
CA ASN A 183 4.54 -21.53 11.49
C ASN A 183 4.35 -20.01 11.58
N ARG A 184 4.37 -19.29 10.43
CA ARG A 184 4.18 -17.86 10.25
C ARG A 184 5.30 -16.94 10.74
N HIS A 185 6.36 -17.45 11.38
CA HIS A 185 7.50 -16.63 11.79
C HIS A 185 8.08 -15.87 10.62
N ALA A 186 8.49 -14.62 10.83
CA ALA A 186 8.93 -13.73 9.76
C ALA A 186 9.95 -12.69 10.18
N LEU A 187 10.76 -12.31 9.19
CA LEU A 187 11.42 -11.00 9.12
C LEU A 187 10.59 -10.08 8.24
N VAL A 188 10.33 -8.86 8.70
CA VAL A 188 9.71 -7.79 7.89
C VAL A 188 10.69 -6.62 7.84
N MET A 189 10.97 -6.14 6.63
CA MET A 189 11.93 -5.07 6.39
C MET A 189 11.35 -4.08 5.38
N GLY A 190 11.45 -2.78 5.68
CA GLY A 190 10.94 -1.76 4.75
C GLY A 190 11.10 -0.34 5.24
N SER A 191 10.98 0.62 4.33
CA SER A 191 11.07 2.03 4.63
C SER A 191 9.85 2.53 5.39
N VAL A 192 10.07 3.41 6.37
CA VAL A 192 9.00 4.14 7.08
C VAL A 192 9.03 5.65 6.81
N GLU A 193 9.98 6.11 5.99
CA GLU A 193 10.07 7.49 5.50
C GLU A 193 10.04 7.51 3.98
N HIS A 194 9.19 8.34 3.37
CA HIS A 194 8.93 8.36 1.93
C HIS A 194 9.00 9.77 1.35
N ASP A 195 9.86 10.62 1.93
CA ASP A 195 10.00 12.02 1.53
C ASP A 195 10.98 12.21 0.38
N ASN A 196 12.10 11.47 0.40
CA ASN A 196 13.25 11.71 -0.44
C ASN A 196 13.59 10.54 -1.38
N TRP A 197 13.23 9.32 -0.99
CA TRP A 197 13.71 8.10 -1.61
C TRP A 197 12.59 7.21 -2.10
N LYS A 198 12.75 6.64 -3.29
CA LYS A 198 12.13 5.37 -3.65
C LYS A 198 13.00 4.27 -3.08
N THR A 199 12.43 3.37 -2.30
CA THR A 199 13.17 2.37 -1.53
C THR A 199 12.99 0.96 -2.11
N ALA A 200 14.06 0.17 -2.10
CA ALA A 200 14.01 -1.24 -2.43
C ALA A 200 14.63 -2.10 -1.32
N VAL A 201 14.11 -3.31 -1.20
CA VAL A 201 14.68 -4.40 -0.41
C VAL A 201 15.11 -5.50 -1.37
N VAL A 202 16.41 -5.76 -1.43
CA VAL A 202 17.01 -6.79 -2.29
C VAL A 202 17.45 -7.96 -1.44
N MET A 203 16.98 -9.14 -1.78
CA MET A 203 17.28 -10.41 -1.15
C MET A 203 18.03 -11.27 -2.16
N GLY A 204 19.22 -11.75 -1.79
CA GLY A 204 20.05 -12.57 -2.66
C GLY A 204 20.21 -14.01 -2.15
N HIS A 205 20.57 -14.90 -3.08
CA HIS A 205 21.04 -16.25 -2.81
C HIS A 205 20.10 -17.10 -1.94
N GLY A 206 18.81 -17.16 -2.32
CA GLY A 206 17.85 -18.04 -1.67
C GLY A 206 18.26 -19.51 -1.78
N ASN A 207 18.21 -20.24 -0.65
CA ASN A 207 18.65 -21.63 -0.58
C ASN A 207 17.54 -22.59 -0.12
N ALA A 208 16.28 -22.23 -0.34
CA ALA A 208 15.05 -22.86 0.11
C ALA A 208 14.75 -22.74 1.61
N HIS A 209 15.73 -22.48 2.46
CA HIS A 209 15.56 -22.34 3.92
C HIS A 209 15.72 -20.91 4.40
N ASN A 210 16.57 -20.14 3.74
CA ASN A 210 16.89 -18.76 4.10
C ASN A 210 17.23 -17.94 2.86
N ILE A 211 17.31 -16.61 3.02
CA ILE A 211 18.01 -15.70 2.10
C ILE A 211 19.48 -15.66 2.48
N GLY A 212 20.36 -15.58 1.48
CA GLY A 212 21.81 -15.54 1.71
C GLY A 212 22.34 -14.14 2.00
N SER A 213 21.73 -13.11 1.41
CA SER A 213 22.11 -11.70 1.60
C SER A 213 20.90 -10.78 1.64
N LEU A 214 21.07 -9.61 2.24
CA LEU A 214 20.03 -8.58 2.36
C LEU A 214 20.63 -7.20 2.09
N LYS A 215 19.84 -6.37 1.39
CA LYS A 215 20.14 -4.95 1.21
C LYS A 215 18.83 -4.14 1.23
N CYS A 216 18.78 -3.09 2.08
CA CYS A 216 17.69 -2.12 2.04
C CYS A 216 18.28 -0.75 1.70
N TYR A 217 17.79 -0.11 0.62
CA TYR A 217 18.37 1.13 0.15
C TYR A 217 17.35 2.09 -0.47
N GLY A 218 17.62 3.37 -0.35
CA GLY A 218 16.99 4.44 -1.13
C GLY A 218 17.80 4.72 -2.39
N GLY A 219 17.08 4.98 -3.50
CA GLY A 219 17.70 5.28 -4.77
C GLY A 219 17.33 4.29 -5.89
N VAL A 220 16.30 3.46 -5.69
CA VAL A 220 15.79 2.59 -6.74
C VAL A 220 15.06 3.41 -7.82
N ALA A 221 15.43 3.16 -9.08
CA ALA A 221 14.75 3.71 -10.25
C ALA A 221 14.91 2.73 -11.40
N ASP A 222 13.84 2.05 -11.76
CA ASP A 222 13.81 1.00 -12.75
C ASP A 222 12.44 0.90 -13.45
N LYS A 223 12.22 -0.17 -14.20
CA LYS A 223 10.96 -0.39 -14.90
C LYS A 223 9.77 -0.55 -13.96
N THR A 224 9.97 -1.11 -12.76
CA THR A 224 8.88 -1.31 -11.78
C THR A 224 8.49 -0.01 -11.10
N THR A 225 9.46 0.89 -10.86
CA THR A 225 9.19 2.26 -10.40
C THR A 225 8.73 3.19 -11.53
N ARG A 226 8.56 2.66 -12.75
CA ARG A 226 8.15 3.36 -13.99
C ARG A 226 9.17 4.39 -14.48
N ASP A 227 10.42 4.28 -14.03
CA ASP A 227 11.49 5.22 -14.39
C ASP A 227 12.26 4.77 -15.64
N SER A 228 12.61 5.74 -16.46
CA SER A 228 13.51 5.59 -17.61
C SER A 228 14.90 6.19 -17.37
N LYS A 229 15.14 6.68 -16.16
CA LYS A 229 16.34 7.38 -15.73
C LYS A 229 16.68 6.95 -14.30
N SER A 230 17.98 7.00 -13.97
CA SER A 230 18.45 6.74 -12.60
C SER A 230 17.84 7.71 -11.60
N HIS A 231 17.68 7.26 -10.38
CA HIS A 231 17.22 8.08 -9.26
C HIS A 231 18.05 9.37 -9.13
N GLY A 232 17.38 10.48 -8.83
CA GLY A 232 18.02 11.76 -8.56
C GLY A 232 18.96 11.67 -7.35
N ALA A 233 20.01 12.52 -7.35
CA ALA A 233 20.94 12.56 -6.22
C ALA A 233 20.49 13.62 -5.20
N LEU A 234 20.37 13.22 -3.93
CA LEU A 234 20.29 14.18 -2.83
C LEU A 234 21.61 14.91 -2.69
N ARG A 235 21.55 16.23 -2.51
CA ARG A 235 22.70 17.13 -2.39
C ARG A 235 22.56 17.99 -1.17
N GLY A 236 23.67 18.21 -0.46
CA GLY A 236 23.75 19.08 0.70
C GLY A 236 25.00 18.84 1.50
N THR A 237 25.24 19.68 2.48
CA THR A 237 26.31 19.44 3.49
C THR A 237 25.88 18.38 4.50
N VAL A 238 24.57 18.08 4.57
CA VAL A 238 23.98 17.00 5.36
C VAL A 238 22.94 16.32 4.48
N ILE A 239 23.08 15.01 4.26
CA ILE A 239 22.10 14.17 3.57
C ILE A 239 21.79 12.91 4.37
N LYS A 240 20.55 12.43 4.30
CA LYS A 240 20.05 11.31 5.12
C LYS A 240 19.55 10.17 4.25
N SER A 241 19.84 8.94 4.67
CA SER A 241 19.28 7.72 4.09
C SER A 241 17.78 7.59 4.40
N PRO A 242 17.03 6.69 3.74
CA PRO A 242 15.73 6.29 4.23
C PRO A 242 15.86 5.67 5.62
N LYS A 243 14.80 5.79 6.44
CA LYS A 243 14.68 5.07 7.71
C LYS A 243 14.03 3.72 7.46
N ILE A 244 14.71 2.65 7.83
CA ILE A 244 14.29 1.26 7.61
C ILE A 244 13.82 0.63 8.92
N LEU A 245 12.67 -0.01 8.88
CA LEU A 245 12.20 -0.91 9.91
C LEU A 245 12.79 -2.30 9.67
N LEU A 246 13.35 -2.90 10.72
CA LEU A 246 13.84 -4.28 10.77
C LEU A 246 13.09 -5.01 11.88
N GLY A 247 12.18 -5.90 11.54
CA GLY A 247 11.32 -6.57 12.51
C GLY A 247 11.39 -8.10 12.43
N CYS A 248 11.24 -8.75 13.59
CA CYS A 248 11.17 -10.21 13.71
C CYS A 248 9.89 -10.58 14.46
N PHE A 249 8.97 -11.27 13.79
CA PHE A 249 7.60 -11.47 14.25
C PHE A 249 7.21 -12.95 14.26
N ASP A 250 6.33 -13.32 15.19
CA ASP A 250 5.74 -14.66 15.27
C ASP A 250 4.70 -14.94 14.17
N ASP A 251 4.19 -13.89 13.54
CA ASP A 251 3.25 -13.98 12.42
C ASP A 251 3.55 -12.88 11.40
N TRP A 252 3.92 -13.25 10.17
CA TRP A 252 4.23 -12.33 9.09
C TRP A 252 3.11 -11.32 8.80
N ARG A 253 1.86 -11.72 9.04
CA ARG A 253 0.69 -10.86 8.83
C ARG A 253 0.67 -9.75 9.88
N MET A 254 0.93 -10.08 11.14
CA MET A 254 1.10 -9.09 12.20
C MET A 254 2.30 -8.18 11.92
N GLY A 255 3.40 -8.75 11.43
CA GLY A 255 4.58 -7.97 11.05
C GLY A 255 4.30 -6.94 9.96
N MET A 256 3.53 -7.29 8.92
CA MET A 256 3.12 -6.33 7.88
C MET A 256 2.15 -5.27 8.42
N GLU A 257 1.28 -5.64 9.34
CA GLU A 257 0.37 -4.70 10.01
C GLU A 257 1.13 -3.75 10.96
N GLU A 258 2.15 -4.23 11.67
CA GLU A 258 3.04 -3.39 12.49
C GLU A 258 3.90 -2.46 11.62
N TYR A 259 4.40 -2.93 10.47
CA TYR A 259 5.05 -2.06 9.49
C TYR A 259 4.13 -0.92 9.03
N ALA A 260 2.88 -1.22 8.72
CA ALA A 260 1.90 -0.19 8.37
C ALA A 260 1.64 0.79 9.53
N SER A 261 1.53 0.27 10.76
CA SER A 261 1.36 1.10 11.96
C SER A 261 2.57 2.00 12.25
N ALA A 262 3.79 1.51 11.98
CA ALA A 262 5.01 2.30 12.06
C ALA A 262 5.01 3.44 11.03
N ASN A 263 4.59 3.17 9.79
CA ASN A 263 4.39 4.20 8.76
C ASN A 263 3.35 5.24 9.20
N ALA A 264 2.21 4.80 9.74
CA ALA A 264 1.17 5.69 10.25
C ALA A 264 1.64 6.53 11.47
N THR A 265 2.63 6.06 12.21
CA THR A 265 3.27 6.84 13.28
C THR A 265 4.11 7.99 12.71
N VAL A 266 4.83 7.76 11.61
CA VAL A 266 5.62 8.80 10.93
C VAL A 266 4.72 9.77 10.17
N ALA A 267 3.75 9.25 9.43
CA ALA A 267 2.83 10.01 8.60
C ALA A 267 1.40 9.47 8.77
N PRO A 268 0.61 10.03 9.70
CA PRO A 268 -0.75 9.55 9.97
C PRO A 268 -1.64 9.54 8.72
N PRO A 269 -2.46 8.50 8.51
CA PRO A 269 -3.34 8.41 7.37
C PRO A 269 -4.35 9.56 7.35
N LYS A 270 -4.69 10.02 6.14
CA LYS A 270 -5.76 11.01 5.97
C LYS A 270 -7.10 10.35 6.27
N THR A 271 -7.80 10.88 7.26
CA THR A 271 -9.08 10.35 7.71
C THR A 271 -10.25 10.94 6.92
N TRP A 272 -11.33 10.16 6.82
CA TRP A 272 -12.65 10.57 6.36
C TRP A 272 -13.63 10.45 7.53
N ASP A 273 -14.42 11.48 7.77
CA ASP A 273 -15.34 11.56 8.90
C ASP A 273 -16.70 10.91 8.64
N LYS A 274 -16.94 10.47 7.39
CA LYS A 274 -18.13 9.72 6.99
C LYS A 274 -17.79 8.23 6.85
N ALA A 275 -18.82 7.39 6.75
CA ALA A 275 -18.65 5.96 6.56
C ALA A 275 -17.97 5.61 5.21
N VAL A 276 -17.46 4.37 5.12
CA VAL A 276 -16.83 3.85 3.92
C VAL A 276 -17.71 4.03 2.68
N PRO A 277 -17.16 4.50 1.54
CA PRO A 277 -17.95 4.67 0.33
C PRO A 277 -18.57 3.37 -0.20
N PHE A 278 -19.89 3.41 -0.37
CA PHE A 278 -20.67 2.50 -1.22
C PHE A 278 -21.10 3.29 -2.43
N GLY A 279 -21.08 2.72 -3.62
CA GLY A 279 -21.50 3.54 -4.74
C GLY A 279 -21.40 2.93 -6.12
N TRP A 280 -21.16 3.80 -7.07
CA TRP A 280 -21.07 3.51 -8.49
C TRP A 280 -19.99 4.35 -9.16
N ASN A 281 -19.33 3.74 -10.14
CA ASN A 281 -18.38 4.40 -11.03
C ASN A 281 -18.75 4.09 -12.49
N SER A 282 -18.70 5.10 -13.34
CA SER A 282 -19.17 4.97 -14.74
C SER A 282 -18.23 4.20 -15.65
N TRP A 283 -16.99 3.90 -15.23
CA TRP A 283 -15.99 3.30 -16.12
C TRP A 283 -16.29 1.85 -16.46
N GLY A 284 -16.75 1.05 -15.51
CA GLY A 284 -16.95 -0.39 -15.67
C GLY A 284 -17.79 -0.79 -16.89
N ALA A 285 -18.87 -0.06 -17.17
CA ALA A 285 -19.75 -0.37 -18.29
C ALA A 285 -19.86 0.74 -19.33
N LEU A 286 -19.84 1.99 -18.92
CA LEU A 286 -20.10 3.11 -19.83
C LEU A 286 -18.84 3.62 -20.51
N GLN A 287 -17.71 3.74 -19.80
CA GLN A 287 -16.49 4.31 -20.37
C GLN A 287 -16.79 5.62 -21.12
N PHE A 288 -16.28 5.79 -22.32
CA PHE A 288 -16.57 6.93 -23.21
C PHE A 288 -17.99 6.96 -23.82
N LYS A 289 -18.85 5.97 -23.48
CA LYS A 289 -20.28 5.98 -23.77
C LYS A 289 -21.09 6.71 -22.69
N LEU A 290 -20.44 7.20 -21.63
CA LEU A 290 -21.07 8.03 -20.62
C LEU A 290 -21.77 9.23 -21.29
N ARG A 291 -23.01 9.49 -20.89
CA ARG A 291 -23.83 10.64 -21.34
C ARG A 291 -24.61 11.19 -20.16
N TYR A 292 -24.84 12.48 -20.15
CA TYR A 292 -25.51 13.17 -19.06
C TYR A 292 -26.89 12.53 -18.69
N PRO A 293 -27.80 12.21 -19.62
CA PRO A 293 -29.05 11.55 -19.23
C PRO A 293 -28.87 10.21 -18.53
N LYS A 294 -27.90 9.41 -18.99
CA LYS A 294 -27.57 8.12 -18.36
C LYS A 294 -27.08 8.28 -16.91
N ALA A 295 -26.24 9.29 -16.66
CA ALA A 295 -25.75 9.57 -15.30
C ALA A 295 -26.91 9.89 -14.34
N LEU A 296 -27.90 10.68 -14.77
CA LEU A 296 -29.11 10.96 -13.99
C LEU A 296 -29.94 9.71 -13.73
N GLU A 297 -30.15 8.89 -14.77
CA GLU A 297 -30.92 7.65 -14.69
C GLU A 297 -30.28 6.64 -13.73
N VAL A 298 -28.95 6.54 -13.72
CA VAL A 298 -28.22 5.70 -12.75
C VAL A 298 -28.40 6.20 -11.32
N SER A 299 -28.27 7.50 -11.08
CA SER A 299 -28.56 8.09 -9.77
C SER A 299 -29.99 7.75 -9.31
N ASP A 300 -30.98 7.91 -10.19
CA ASP A 300 -32.37 7.58 -9.91
C ASP A 300 -32.60 6.09 -9.65
N PHE A 301 -31.90 5.20 -10.39
CA PHE A 301 -32.00 3.76 -10.17
C PHE A 301 -31.52 3.38 -8.77
N TYR A 302 -30.38 3.92 -8.32
CA TYR A 302 -29.87 3.72 -6.96
C TYR A 302 -30.90 4.17 -5.91
N ALA A 303 -31.41 5.38 -6.05
CA ALA A 303 -32.38 5.95 -5.11
C ALA A 303 -33.69 5.14 -5.00
N ARG A 304 -34.16 4.59 -6.12
CA ARG A 304 -35.45 3.88 -6.16
C ARG A 304 -35.33 2.40 -5.83
N ASN A 305 -34.20 1.77 -6.17
CA ASN A 305 -34.09 0.31 -6.16
C ASN A 305 -33.05 -0.22 -5.16
N LEU A 306 -31.85 0.38 -5.08
CA LEU A 306 -30.74 -0.20 -4.30
C LEU A 306 -30.69 0.36 -2.87
N GLN A 307 -30.75 1.69 -2.70
CA GLN A 307 -30.67 2.32 -1.37
C GLN A 307 -31.79 1.87 -0.42
N PRO A 308 -33.07 1.79 -0.83
CA PRO A 308 -34.13 1.29 0.05
C PRO A 308 -33.98 -0.19 0.41
N ASN A 309 -33.15 -0.93 -0.33
CA ASN A 309 -32.92 -2.37 -0.18
C ASN A 309 -31.51 -2.70 0.30
N HIS A 310 -30.99 -1.93 1.27
CA HIS A 310 -29.74 -2.18 2.01
C HIS A 310 -28.42 -1.88 1.25
N PHE A 311 -28.47 -1.30 0.03
CA PHE A 311 -27.24 -0.83 -0.60
C PHE A 311 -26.96 0.62 -0.20
N ALA A 312 -26.45 0.78 1.01
CA ALA A 312 -25.94 2.04 1.53
C ALA A 312 -24.95 1.74 2.66
N ASN A 313 -24.02 2.65 2.90
CA ASN A 313 -23.12 2.56 4.04
C ASN A 313 -23.85 2.89 5.36
N THR A 314 -23.15 2.86 6.50
CA THR A 314 -23.73 3.09 7.83
C THR A 314 -24.27 4.52 8.03
N ASP A 315 -23.83 5.49 7.22
CA ASP A 315 -24.37 6.86 7.19
C ASP A 315 -25.57 7.02 6.26
N ASN A 316 -26.03 5.90 5.66
CA ASN A 316 -27.07 5.86 4.64
C ASN A 316 -26.72 6.69 3.38
N LEU A 317 -25.44 6.76 3.03
CA LEU A 317 -24.93 7.47 1.86
C LEU A 317 -24.53 6.49 0.75
N VAL A 318 -24.70 6.95 -0.49
CA VAL A 318 -24.20 6.31 -1.69
C VAL A 318 -23.45 7.32 -2.54
N TYR A 319 -22.33 6.93 -3.10
CA TYR A 319 -21.46 7.76 -3.92
C TYR A 319 -21.68 7.43 -5.41
N ILE A 320 -22.01 8.42 -6.22
CA ILE A 320 -22.21 8.26 -7.66
C ILE A 320 -21.10 9.00 -8.40
N GLY A 321 -20.14 8.24 -8.95
CA GLY A 321 -18.91 8.75 -9.54
C GLY A 321 -18.93 8.78 -11.07
N LEU A 322 -18.69 9.96 -11.65
CA LEU A 322 -18.41 10.14 -13.06
C LEU A 322 -16.92 9.91 -13.32
N ASP A 323 -16.57 8.86 -14.04
CA ASP A 323 -15.19 8.56 -14.44
C ASP A 323 -14.80 9.33 -15.72
N SER A 324 -13.70 8.96 -16.36
CA SER A 324 -13.20 9.57 -17.59
C SER A 324 -14.31 9.73 -18.64
N GLY A 325 -14.32 10.86 -19.34
CA GLY A 325 -15.38 11.24 -20.29
C GLY A 325 -16.43 12.22 -19.72
N TRP A 326 -16.43 12.50 -18.41
CA TRP A 326 -17.32 13.48 -17.79
C TRP A 326 -17.15 14.91 -18.36
N ASN A 327 -16.00 15.23 -18.87
CA ASN A 327 -15.63 16.55 -19.40
C ASN A 327 -16.31 16.93 -20.72
N ILE A 328 -17.15 16.05 -21.28
CA ILE A 328 -18.06 16.38 -22.37
C ILE A 328 -19.34 17.07 -21.88
N PHE A 329 -19.64 17.01 -20.58
CA PHE A 329 -20.78 17.66 -19.99
C PHE A 329 -20.51 19.16 -19.81
N SER A 330 -21.52 19.98 -20.05
CA SER A 330 -21.47 21.39 -19.68
C SER A 330 -21.44 21.57 -18.15
N GLU A 331 -21.01 22.73 -17.67
CA GLU A 331 -21.03 23.03 -16.24
C GLU A 331 -22.46 22.99 -15.66
N GLU A 332 -23.47 23.35 -16.46
CA GLU A 332 -24.88 23.27 -16.10
C GLU A 332 -25.33 21.81 -15.94
N GLU A 333 -24.95 20.93 -16.86
CA GLU A 333 -25.23 19.49 -16.78
C GLU A 333 -24.57 18.84 -15.59
N LEU A 334 -23.28 19.21 -15.29
CA LEU A 334 -22.58 18.75 -14.10
C LEU A 334 -23.29 19.21 -12.81
N LYS A 335 -23.75 20.47 -12.77
CA LYS A 335 -24.48 21.03 -11.63
C LYS A 335 -25.83 20.31 -11.42
N ASP A 336 -26.57 20.07 -12.48
CA ASP A 336 -27.84 19.33 -12.41
C ASP A 336 -27.63 17.89 -11.96
N PHE A 337 -26.55 17.22 -12.42
CA PHE A 337 -26.19 15.89 -11.94
C PHE A 337 -25.91 15.89 -10.43
N VAL A 338 -25.10 16.84 -9.93
CA VAL A 338 -24.80 16.97 -8.50
C VAL A 338 -26.08 17.25 -7.70
N ASP A 339 -26.94 18.16 -8.17
CA ASP A 339 -28.19 18.48 -7.51
C ASP A 339 -29.15 17.26 -7.50
N ARG A 340 -29.17 16.44 -8.57
CA ARG A 340 -29.91 15.18 -8.61
C ARG A 340 -29.38 14.18 -7.59
N CYS A 341 -28.07 14.01 -7.50
CA CYS A 341 -27.45 13.14 -6.47
C CYS A 341 -27.85 13.59 -5.06
N LYS A 342 -27.76 14.89 -4.76
CA LYS A 342 -28.19 15.46 -3.48
C LYS A 342 -29.66 15.23 -3.17
N ALA A 343 -30.54 15.43 -4.17
CA ALA A 343 -31.96 15.16 -4.02
C ALA A 343 -32.27 13.68 -3.75
N ASN A 344 -31.44 12.79 -4.25
CA ASN A 344 -31.46 11.33 -4.04
C ASN A 344 -30.74 10.85 -2.76
N GLY A 345 -30.24 11.77 -1.90
CA GLY A 345 -29.46 11.41 -0.71
C GLY A 345 -28.10 10.78 -1.02
N GLN A 346 -27.47 11.23 -2.10
CA GLN A 346 -26.21 10.69 -2.62
C GLN A 346 -25.11 11.75 -2.62
N VAL A 347 -23.85 11.29 -2.67
CA VAL A 347 -22.66 12.10 -2.87
C VAL A 347 -22.21 11.97 -4.32
N ALA A 348 -22.04 13.10 -4.99
CA ALA A 348 -21.52 13.11 -6.37
C ALA A 348 -19.99 13.06 -6.38
N GLY A 349 -19.43 12.19 -7.23
CA GLY A 349 -18.01 12.03 -7.45
C GLY A 349 -17.60 12.34 -8.88
N VAL A 350 -16.31 12.64 -9.06
CA VAL A 350 -15.70 12.96 -10.36
C VAL A 350 -14.29 12.40 -10.48
N TYR A 351 -13.83 12.19 -11.70
CA TYR A 351 -12.49 11.69 -12.04
C TYR A 351 -11.57 12.80 -12.52
N TRP A 352 -10.27 12.69 -12.24
CA TRP A 352 -9.27 13.59 -12.80
C TRP A 352 -7.86 12.96 -12.81
N THR A 353 -6.98 13.49 -13.71
CA THR A 353 -5.59 13.06 -13.88
C THR A 353 -4.66 14.26 -13.75
N PRO A 354 -4.19 14.61 -12.53
CA PRO A 354 -3.50 15.87 -12.26
C PRO A 354 -2.10 15.99 -12.87
N PHE A 355 -1.44 14.87 -13.14
CA PHE A 355 -0.02 14.83 -13.57
C PHE A 355 0.18 14.38 -15.01
N THR A 356 -0.87 14.42 -15.86
CA THR A 356 -0.82 13.87 -17.22
C THR A 356 -1.25 14.87 -18.28
N ASP A 357 -0.62 14.81 -19.45
CA ASP A 357 -1.13 15.41 -20.69
C ASP A 357 -1.42 14.32 -21.73
N TRP A 358 -2.71 14.00 -21.92
CA TRP A 358 -3.19 13.04 -22.91
C TRP A 358 -3.14 13.58 -24.35
N GLY A 359 -3.14 14.90 -24.50
CA GLY A 359 -3.13 15.56 -25.80
C GLY A 359 -1.79 15.47 -26.51
N LYS A 360 -0.71 15.28 -25.77
CA LYS A 360 0.68 15.17 -26.25
C LYS A 360 1.05 16.20 -27.32
N ASN A 361 0.55 17.42 -27.15
CA ASN A 361 0.85 18.52 -28.06
C ASN A 361 1.71 19.59 -27.34
N PRO A 362 3.04 19.57 -27.54
CA PRO A 362 3.97 20.48 -26.84
C PRO A 362 3.67 21.96 -27.08
N GLU A 363 3.11 22.32 -28.24
CA GLU A 363 2.81 23.70 -28.60
C GLU A 363 1.42 24.18 -28.14
N ARG A 364 0.61 23.29 -27.58
CA ARG A 364 -0.70 23.65 -26.99
C ARG A 364 -0.48 24.60 -25.82
N LYS A 365 -1.26 25.68 -25.80
CA LYS A 365 -1.20 26.69 -24.72
C LYS A 365 -1.91 26.18 -23.49
N ILE A 366 -1.37 26.51 -22.32
CA ILE A 366 -2.04 26.34 -21.03
C ILE A 366 -2.91 27.58 -20.80
N GLN A 367 -4.22 27.37 -20.74
CA GLN A 367 -5.20 28.47 -20.68
C GLN A 367 -5.10 29.28 -19.38
N GLU A 368 -4.71 28.63 -18.31
CA GLU A 368 -4.59 29.18 -16.96
C GLU A 368 -3.42 30.14 -16.82
N VAL A 369 -2.39 30.04 -17.69
CA VAL A 369 -1.18 30.85 -17.63
C VAL A 369 -0.82 31.41 -18.99
N PRO A 370 -1.13 32.68 -19.28
CA PRO A 370 -0.82 33.30 -20.55
C PRO A 370 0.67 33.15 -20.93
N GLY A 371 0.92 32.69 -22.16
CA GLY A 371 2.27 32.50 -22.69
C GLY A 371 2.91 31.15 -22.39
N CYS A 372 2.39 30.37 -21.44
CA CYS A 372 2.88 29.04 -21.13
C CYS A 372 2.31 27.99 -22.09
N LYS A 373 3.13 27.04 -22.47
CA LYS A 373 2.77 25.89 -23.31
C LYS A 373 3.04 24.58 -22.59
N TYR A 374 2.41 23.49 -23.04
CA TYR A 374 2.57 22.18 -22.40
C TYR A 374 4.04 21.71 -22.39
N LYS A 375 4.85 22.01 -23.41
CA LYS A 375 6.29 21.70 -23.39
C LYS A 375 7.05 22.32 -22.24
N ASP A 376 6.58 23.43 -21.68
CA ASP A 376 7.22 24.14 -20.59
C ASP A 376 7.00 23.46 -19.24
N VAL A 377 6.00 22.57 -19.15
CA VAL A 377 5.56 21.88 -17.94
C VAL A 377 5.78 20.36 -17.96
N TYR A 378 6.35 19.81 -19.02
CA TYR A 378 6.64 18.37 -19.04
C TYR A 378 7.83 18.02 -18.16
N LEU A 379 7.79 16.83 -17.57
CA LEU A 379 8.99 16.18 -17.04
C LEU A 379 9.80 15.60 -18.20
N TYR A 380 11.10 15.92 -18.23
CA TYR A 380 12.02 15.46 -19.25
C TYR A 380 13.01 14.43 -18.68
N ALA A 381 13.31 13.39 -19.45
CA ALA A 381 14.43 12.49 -19.22
C ALA A 381 15.28 12.40 -20.48
N ASN A 382 16.60 12.63 -20.35
CA ASN A 382 17.54 12.65 -21.46
C ASN A 382 17.11 13.62 -22.59
N GLY A 383 16.56 14.77 -22.20
CA GLY A 383 16.11 15.85 -23.08
C GLY A 383 14.81 15.56 -23.86
N LYS A 384 14.08 14.49 -23.52
CA LYS A 384 12.80 14.15 -24.16
C LYS A 384 11.67 14.19 -23.12
N PRO A 385 10.45 14.63 -23.53
CA PRO A 385 9.27 14.49 -22.68
C PRO A 385 9.05 13.03 -22.30
N GLN A 386 8.75 12.79 -21.03
CA GLN A 386 8.51 11.43 -20.57
C GLN A 386 7.06 11.02 -20.86
N GLU A 387 6.92 9.89 -21.54
CA GLU A 387 5.65 9.25 -21.84
C GLU A 387 5.49 7.99 -21.01
N LEU A 388 4.37 7.90 -20.30
CA LEU A 388 3.96 6.73 -19.53
C LEU A 388 2.47 6.46 -19.81
N ASP A 389 2.10 5.22 -20.06
CA ASP A 389 0.70 4.77 -20.26
C ASP A 389 -0.07 5.58 -21.33
N GLY A 390 0.63 6.19 -22.28
CA GLY A 390 0.06 6.97 -23.38
C GLY A 390 -0.10 8.47 -23.13
N ALA A 391 0.30 8.99 -21.95
CA ALA A 391 0.28 10.40 -21.61
C ALA A 391 1.68 10.94 -21.32
N TYR A 392 1.92 12.24 -21.53
CA TYR A 392 3.13 12.90 -21.08
C TYR A 392 3.00 13.30 -19.61
N ALA A 393 4.08 13.07 -18.85
CA ALA A 393 4.18 13.44 -17.44
C ALA A 393 4.38 14.95 -17.27
N LEU A 394 3.62 15.55 -16.33
CA LEU A 394 3.71 16.95 -15.96
C LEU A 394 4.58 17.13 -14.72
N ASP A 395 5.36 18.22 -14.70
CA ASP A 395 6.15 18.62 -13.52
C ASP A 395 5.24 19.13 -12.40
N PRO A 396 5.07 18.40 -11.27
CA PRO A 396 4.21 18.82 -10.19
C PRO A 396 4.62 20.15 -9.54
N THR A 397 5.88 20.56 -9.75
CA THR A 397 6.45 21.75 -9.13
C THR A 397 6.31 23.01 -9.97
N HIS A 398 5.79 22.88 -11.20
CA HIS A 398 5.64 24.02 -12.10
C HIS A 398 4.39 24.85 -11.74
N PRO A 399 4.49 26.20 -11.64
CA PRO A 399 3.36 27.06 -11.27
C PRO A 399 2.14 26.96 -12.19
N ALA A 400 2.36 26.62 -13.45
CA ALA A 400 1.24 26.42 -14.38
C ALA A 400 0.47 25.11 -14.10
N VAL A 401 1.13 24.07 -13.59
CA VAL A 401 0.48 22.84 -13.12
C VAL A 401 -0.32 23.13 -11.85
N GLU A 402 0.23 23.91 -10.90
CA GLU A 402 -0.54 24.39 -9.74
C GLU A 402 -1.77 25.20 -10.16
N ALA A 403 -1.64 26.07 -11.18
CA ALA A 403 -2.77 26.87 -11.69
C ALA A 403 -3.88 25.95 -12.30
N MET A 404 -3.49 24.88 -13.00
CA MET A 404 -4.45 23.88 -13.49
C MET A 404 -5.15 23.14 -12.34
N MET A 405 -4.42 22.74 -11.29
CA MET A 405 -4.99 22.11 -10.09
C MET A 405 -6.01 23.02 -9.42
N ARG A 406 -5.64 24.28 -9.18
CA ARG A 406 -6.52 25.26 -8.57
C ARG A 406 -7.79 25.46 -9.38
N LYS A 407 -7.71 25.67 -10.70
CA LYS A 407 -8.88 25.89 -11.56
C LYS A 407 -9.81 24.67 -11.60
N THR A 408 -9.23 23.45 -11.64
CA THR A 408 -10.03 22.22 -11.59
C THR A 408 -10.76 22.09 -10.26
N SER A 409 -10.05 22.37 -9.15
CA SER A 409 -10.64 22.38 -7.83
C SER A 409 -11.77 23.43 -7.71
N GLU A 410 -11.55 24.67 -8.18
CA GLU A 410 -12.59 25.71 -8.21
C GLU A 410 -13.84 25.28 -8.99
N LEU A 411 -13.67 24.55 -10.10
CA LEU A 411 -14.79 23.97 -10.85
C LEU A 411 -15.53 22.94 -10.02
N PHE A 412 -14.82 21.97 -9.45
CA PHE A 412 -15.43 20.86 -8.71
C PHE A 412 -16.19 21.35 -7.47
N HIS A 413 -15.63 22.30 -6.73
CA HIS A 413 -16.31 22.91 -5.58
C HIS A 413 -17.54 23.73 -6.00
N ARG A 414 -17.41 24.52 -7.07
CA ARG A 414 -18.55 25.35 -7.56
C ARG A 414 -19.70 24.50 -8.04
N VAL A 415 -19.41 23.37 -8.69
CA VAL A 415 -20.40 22.37 -9.09
C VAL A 415 -20.94 21.61 -7.89
N GLY A 416 -20.10 21.33 -6.89
CA GLY A 416 -20.47 20.70 -5.62
C GLY A 416 -20.16 19.21 -5.53
N PHE A 417 -19.10 18.74 -6.20
CA PHE A 417 -18.56 17.41 -6.00
C PHE A 417 -17.90 17.29 -4.62
N GLU A 418 -18.01 16.12 -3.98
CA GLU A 418 -17.41 15.84 -2.68
C GLU A 418 -16.48 14.61 -2.70
N TYR A 419 -16.35 13.92 -3.82
CA TYR A 419 -15.48 12.78 -4.06
C TYR A 419 -14.70 13.01 -5.35
N VAL A 420 -13.39 12.72 -5.33
CA VAL A 420 -12.55 12.75 -6.52
C VAL A 420 -11.68 11.49 -6.62
N LYS A 421 -11.77 10.79 -7.76
CA LYS A 421 -10.82 9.74 -8.16
C LYS A 421 -9.70 10.40 -8.94
N MET A 422 -8.49 10.38 -8.37
CA MET A 422 -7.28 10.90 -8.99
C MET A 422 -6.47 9.75 -9.56
N ASP A 423 -6.25 9.77 -10.86
CA ASP A 423 -5.66 8.65 -11.59
C ASP A 423 -4.35 9.00 -12.27
N PHE A 424 -3.58 7.97 -12.65
CA PHE A 424 -2.27 8.09 -13.29
C PHE A 424 -1.27 8.91 -12.46
N MET A 425 -1.30 8.70 -11.15
CA MET A 425 -0.56 9.51 -10.18
C MET A 425 0.95 9.27 -10.25
N THR A 426 1.40 8.08 -10.65
CA THR A 426 2.83 7.72 -10.77
C THR A 426 3.57 8.64 -11.75
N HIS A 427 2.88 9.27 -12.71
CA HIS A 427 3.48 10.28 -13.61
C HIS A 427 4.17 11.43 -12.83
N GLY A 428 3.61 11.84 -11.70
CA GLY A 428 4.19 12.87 -10.84
C GLY A 428 5.41 12.43 -10.03
N ALA A 429 5.68 11.10 -9.97
CA ALA A 429 6.78 10.51 -9.21
C ALA A 429 7.98 10.09 -10.08
N MET A 430 7.92 10.30 -11.39
CA MET A 430 9.00 9.91 -12.31
C MET A 430 10.28 10.71 -12.07
N GLU A 431 11.43 10.02 -12.16
CA GLU A 431 12.73 10.69 -12.12
C GLU A 431 12.92 11.54 -13.38
N ALA A 432 13.45 12.76 -13.23
CA ALA A 432 13.58 13.73 -14.31
C ALA A 432 14.98 14.34 -14.41
N ASP A 433 15.28 15.00 -15.54
CA ASP A 433 16.53 15.74 -15.72
C ASP A 433 16.59 16.95 -14.76
N LYS A 434 15.45 17.56 -14.53
CA LYS A 434 15.26 18.70 -13.59
C LYS A 434 13.77 18.92 -13.33
N TRP A 435 13.47 19.59 -12.22
CA TRP A 435 12.16 20.15 -11.89
C TRP A 435 12.19 21.66 -12.01
N HIS A 436 11.04 22.30 -12.16
CA HIS A 436 10.93 23.78 -12.16
C HIS A 436 11.39 24.36 -10.82
N ASN A 437 11.00 23.72 -9.71
CA ASN A 437 11.53 24.06 -8.39
C ASN A 437 12.93 23.43 -8.19
N PRO A 438 14.00 24.24 -8.13
CA PRO A 438 15.37 23.71 -8.03
C PRO A 438 15.69 23.04 -6.69
N ALA A 439 14.83 23.18 -5.68
CA ALA A 439 14.99 22.47 -4.40
C ALA A 439 14.57 20.98 -4.50
N ILE A 440 13.87 20.59 -5.56
CA ILE A 440 13.46 19.21 -5.81
C ILE A 440 14.59 18.47 -6.54
N GLN A 441 15.01 17.36 -5.99
CA GLN A 441 16.17 16.58 -6.43
C GLN A 441 15.81 15.17 -6.86
N THR A 442 14.62 14.65 -6.48
CA THR A 442 14.16 13.29 -6.75
C THR A 442 12.70 13.26 -7.19
N GLY A 443 12.30 12.21 -7.91
CA GLY A 443 10.92 12.05 -8.35
C GLY A 443 9.92 11.99 -7.21
N ILE A 444 10.29 11.34 -6.11
CA ILE A 444 9.40 11.24 -4.94
C ILE A 444 9.25 12.58 -4.19
N GLN A 445 10.29 13.43 -4.18
CA GLN A 445 10.16 14.81 -3.68
C GLN A 445 9.20 15.62 -4.56
N GLY A 446 9.30 15.47 -5.90
CA GLY A 446 8.36 16.09 -6.84
C GLY A 446 6.93 15.63 -6.61
N TYR A 447 6.73 14.35 -6.41
CA TYR A 447 5.43 13.76 -6.07
C TYR A 447 4.86 14.33 -4.76
N ASN A 448 5.65 14.33 -3.68
CA ASN A 448 5.26 14.92 -2.41
C ASN A 448 4.86 16.39 -2.55
N TYR A 449 5.60 17.17 -3.35
CA TYR A 449 5.26 18.56 -3.64
C TYR A 449 3.88 18.66 -4.30
N GLY A 450 3.65 17.86 -5.34
CA GLY A 450 2.35 17.82 -6.04
C GLY A 450 1.21 17.37 -5.14
N MET A 451 1.42 16.34 -4.31
CA MET A 451 0.41 15.85 -3.37
C MET A 451 0.04 16.87 -2.30
N LYS A 452 1.00 17.66 -1.81
CA LYS A 452 0.73 18.81 -0.91
C LYS A 452 -0.16 19.87 -1.58
N LEU A 453 0.03 20.13 -2.87
CA LEU A 453 -0.85 21.03 -3.62
C LEU A 453 -2.24 20.42 -3.81
N LEU A 454 -2.33 19.12 -4.12
CA LEU A 454 -3.62 18.44 -4.23
C LEU A 454 -4.36 18.44 -2.89
N ASP A 455 -3.67 18.19 -1.78
CA ASP A 455 -4.26 18.28 -0.45
C ASP A 455 -4.74 19.69 -0.12
N LYS A 456 -3.97 20.72 -0.49
CA LYS A 456 -4.36 22.13 -0.34
C LYS A 456 -5.65 22.49 -1.07
N TYR A 457 -5.84 21.95 -2.29
CA TYR A 457 -6.95 22.35 -3.15
C TYR A 457 -8.16 21.41 -3.08
N PHE A 458 -7.97 20.12 -2.75
CA PHE A 458 -9.01 19.09 -2.74
C PHE A 458 -9.14 18.39 -1.37
N GLY A 459 -8.43 18.88 -0.35
CA GLY A 459 -8.30 18.17 0.92
C GLY A 459 -9.58 18.04 1.75
N ASP A 460 -10.63 18.78 1.41
CA ASP A 460 -11.98 18.69 1.96
C ASP A 460 -12.88 17.68 1.22
N MET A 461 -12.39 17.15 0.08
CA MET A 461 -13.06 16.09 -0.67
C MET A 461 -12.51 14.72 -0.27
N TYR A 462 -13.29 13.66 -0.46
CA TYR A 462 -12.77 12.31 -0.42
C TYR A 462 -11.87 12.08 -1.64
N MET A 463 -10.59 11.80 -1.41
CA MET A 463 -9.62 11.50 -2.46
C MET A 463 -9.35 10.00 -2.54
N ASN A 464 -9.54 9.42 -3.73
CA ASN A 464 -9.21 8.05 -4.06
C ASN A 464 -8.12 8.04 -5.14
N LEU A 465 -6.95 7.44 -4.85
CA LEU A 465 -5.82 7.39 -5.78
C LEU A 465 -5.85 6.12 -6.63
N SER A 466 -5.47 6.24 -7.89
CA SER A 466 -5.27 5.11 -8.79
C SER A 466 -3.97 5.29 -9.58
N ILE A 467 -3.34 4.19 -10.00
CA ILE A 467 -2.01 4.16 -10.63
C ILE A 467 -1.06 5.10 -9.88
N SER A 468 -0.84 4.80 -8.61
CA SER A 468 -0.02 5.63 -7.73
C SER A 468 1.05 4.80 -7.02
N PRO A 469 2.19 5.39 -6.64
CA PRO A 469 3.09 4.77 -5.70
C PRO A 469 2.34 4.29 -4.45
N ILE A 470 2.81 3.22 -3.80
CA ILE A 470 2.22 2.79 -2.51
C ILE A 470 2.39 3.89 -1.47
N PHE A 471 3.53 4.56 -1.48
CA PHE A 471 3.87 5.68 -0.60
C PHE A 471 4.31 6.91 -1.39
N PRO A 472 4.13 8.12 -0.83
CA PRO A 472 3.51 8.46 0.46
C PRO A 472 1.99 8.25 0.46
N ALA A 473 1.44 7.74 1.58
CA ALA A 473 0.03 7.34 1.70
C ALA A 473 -0.87 8.43 2.32
N HIS A 474 -0.33 9.29 3.17
CA HIS A 474 -1.05 10.18 4.08
C HIS A 474 -1.81 11.35 3.40
N TYR A 475 -1.82 11.43 2.08
CA TYR A 475 -2.50 12.50 1.35
C TYR A 475 -3.92 12.14 0.88
N ALA A 476 -4.31 10.86 0.93
CA ALA A 476 -5.61 10.41 0.44
C ALA A 476 -6.25 9.39 1.37
N GLN A 477 -7.58 9.28 1.30
CA GLN A 477 -8.33 8.35 2.14
C GLN A 477 -8.31 6.93 1.60
N SER A 478 -8.20 6.75 0.29
CA SER A 478 -8.13 5.42 -0.31
C SER A 478 -7.20 5.36 -1.51
N ARG A 479 -6.79 4.14 -1.84
CA ARG A 479 -5.95 3.83 -2.99
C ARG A 479 -6.36 2.50 -3.62
N ARG A 480 -6.34 2.43 -4.94
CA ARG A 480 -6.49 1.22 -5.74
C ARG A 480 -5.41 0.21 -5.41
N ILE A 481 -5.78 -1.02 -5.12
CA ILE A 481 -4.82 -2.09 -4.79
C ILE A 481 -4.48 -2.99 -5.98
N ALA A 482 -5.30 -2.97 -7.05
CA ALA A 482 -5.15 -3.79 -8.24
C ALA A 482 -5.48 -3.00 -9.51
N CYS A 483 -5.26 -3.61 -10.68
CA CYS A 483 -5.68 -3.07 -11.97
C CYS A 483 -7.21 -3.08 -12.13
N ASP A 484 -7.70 -2.52 -13.25
CA ASP A 484 -9.12 -2.45 -13.56
C ASP A 484 -9.80 -3.83 -13.52
N ALA A 485 -10.89 -3.92 -12.79
CA ALA A 485 -11.70 -5.13 -12.69
C ALA A 485 -12.86 -5.07 -13.70
N TRP A 486 -12.76 -5.88 -14.74
CA TRP A 486 -13.77 -6.00 -15.80
C TRP A 486 -14.75 -7.14 -15.54
N ASN A 487 -15.41 -7.63 -16.58
CA ASN A 487 -16.42 -8.69 -16.51
C ASN A 487 -15.86 -10.12 -16.51
N LYS A 488 -14.56 -10.32 -16.33
CA LYS A 488 -13.96 -11.66 -16.21
C LYS A 488 -13.60 -11.96 -14.77
N ILE A 489 -13.89 -13.18 -14.34
CA ILE A 489 -13.60 -13.59 -12.95
C ILE A 489 -12.12 -13.48 -12.59
N LYS A 490 -11.20 -13.65 -13.56
CA LYS A 490 -9.76 -13.49 -13.36
C LYS A 490 -9.34 -12.08 -12.94
N ASP A 491 -10.18 -11.06 -13.20
CA ASP A 491 -9.88 -9.68 -12.82
C ASP A 491 -10.08 -9.52 -11.30
N THR A 492 -11.11 -10.15 -10.74
CA THR A 492 -11.30 -10.19 -9.28
C THR A 492 -10.32 -11.15 -8.60
N GLU A 493 -9.84 -12.18 -9.29
CA GLU A 493 -8.72 -13.02 -8.82
C GLU A 493 -7.45 -12.17 -8.65
N TYR A 494 -7.21 -11.22 -9.57
CA TYR A 494 -6.11 -10.26 -9.45
C TYR A 494 -6.29 -9.34 -8.22
N THR A 495 -7.50 -8.87 -7.97
CA THR A 495 -7.83 -8.08 -6.76
C THR A 495 -7.56 -8.87 -5.48
N LEU A 496 -7.94 -10.16 -5.43
CA LEU A 496 -7.67 -11.02 -4.29
C LEU A 496 -6.18 -11.32 -4.11
N ASN A 497 -5.40 -11.41 -5.20
CA ASN A 497 -3.94 -11.48 -5.12
C ASN A 497 -3.37 -10.22 -4.43
N ALA A 498 -3.81 -9.05 -4.85
CA ALA A 498 -3.39 -7.80 -4.24
C ALA A 498 -3.83 -7.71 -2.77
N LEU A 499 -5.05 -8.15 -2.44
CA LEU A 499 -5.53 -8.22 -1.06
C LEU A 499 -4.69 -9.20 -0.22
N SER A 500 -4.30 -10.36 -0.76
CA SER A 500 -3.51 -11.37 -0.03
C SER A 500 -2.18 -10.85 0.49
N TYR A 501 -1.60 -9.83 -0.13
CA TYR A 501 -0.28 -9.32 0.21
C TYR A 501 -0.25 -7.81 0.50
N GLY A 502 -1.38 -7.13 0.30
CA GLY A 502 -1.53 -5.70 0.49
C GLY A 502 -2.69 -5.27 1.39
N TRP A 503 -3.38 -6.21 2.11
CA TRP A 503 -4.49 -5.88 3.02
C TRP A 503 -4.11 -4.80 4.02
N TRP A 504 -2.89 -4.82 4.53
CA TRP A 504 -2.32 -3.93 5.55
C TRP A 504 -2.30 -2.45 5.13
N MET A 505 -2.48 -2.16 3.84
CA MET A 505 -2.53 -0.79 3.35
C MET A 505 -3.75 0.00 3.88
N ASP A 506 -4.79 -0.67 4.38
CA ASP A 506 -5.92 -0.02 5.07
C ASP A 506 -5.53 0.66 6.39
N ARG A 507 -4.28 0.52 6.84
CA ARG A 507 -3.73 1.19 8.02
C ARG A 507 -2.90 2.43 7.70
N VAL A 508 -2.46 2.58 6.45
CA VAL A 508 -1.71 3.75 5.95
C VAL A 508 -2.57 4.63 5.05
N TYR A 509 -3.54 4.04 4.34
CA TYR A 509 -4.76 4.68 3.84
C TYR A 509 -5.91 4.29 4.79
N GLN A 510 -6.98 5.03 4.80
CA GLN A 510 -8.15 4.63 5.60
C GLN A 510 -8.86 3.43 4.99
N TYR A 511 -8.87 3.33 3.64
CA TYR A 511 -9.52 2.24 2.92
C TYR A 511 -8.70 1.79 1.71
N ASN A 512 -8.78 0.52 1.38
CA ASN A 512 -8.37 0.00 0.08
C ASN A 512 -9.48 0.19 -0.95
N ASP A 513 -9.12 0.33 -2.23
CA ASP A 513 -10.06 0.35 -3.34
C ASP A 513 -9.87 -0.93 -4.20
N PRO A 514 -10.86 -1.85 -4.21
CA PRO A 514 -10.82 -3.06 -5.02
C PRO A 514 -11.16 -2.81 -6.49
N ASP A 515 -11.48 -1.58 -6.88
CA ASP A 515 -12.16 -1.18 -8.10
C ASP A 515 -13.66 -1.50 -8.13
N HIS A 516 -14.29 -1.19 -9.24
CA HIS A 516 -15.73 -1.40 -9.44
C HIS A 516 -16.10 -2.88 -9.68
N ILE A 517 -17.26 -3.26 -9.19
CA ILE A 517 -17.84 -4.58 -9.39
C ILE A 517 -18.75 -4.55 -10.61
N VAL A 518 -18.53 -5.50 -11.53
CA VAL A 518 -19.32 -5.66 -12.76
C VAL A 518 -20.04 -7.00 -12.72
N LEU A 519 -21.37 -6.99 -12.85
CA LEU A 519 -22.25 -8.17 -12.71
C LEU A 519 -22.69 -8.79 -14.04
N ARG A 520 -22.48 -8.08 -15.14
CA ARG A 520 -22.90 -8.53 -16.47
C ARG A 520 -22.12 -9.78 -16.90
N GLU A 521 -22.75 -10.59 -17.75
CA GLU A 521 -22.12 -11.76 -18.40
C GLU A 521 -21.47 -12.74 -17.40
N ALA A 522 -22.00 -12.86 -16.18
CA ALA A 522 -21.45 -13.71 -15.14
C ALA A 522 -22.50 -14.67 -14.58
N THR A 523 -22.03 -15.84 -14.14
CA THR A 523 -22.83 -16.82 -13.41
C THR A 523 -23.17 -16.33 -11.99
N ASP A 524 -24.07 -17.04 -11.31
CA ASP A 524 -24.42 -16.76 -9.92
C ASP A 524 -23.21 -16.86 -8.99
N GLY A 525 -22.37 -17.88 -9.17
CA GLY A 525 -21.15 -18.07 -8.40
C GLY A 525 -20.15 -16.93 -8.62
N GLU A 526 -19.88 -16.59 -9.89
CA GLU A 526 -18.99 -15.48 -10.23
C GLU A 526 -19.48 -14.15 -9.66
N ASN A 527 -20.80 -13.88 -9.68
CA ASN A 527 -21.34 -12.66 -9.11
C ASN A 527 -21.18 -12.60 -7.58
N ARG A 528 -21.42 -13.73 -6.88
CA ARG A 528 -21.11 -13.79 -5.44
C ARG A 528 -19.64 -13.55 -5.16
N ALA A 529 -18.74 -14.16 -5.94
CA ALA A 529 -17.29 -14.00 -5.79
C ALA A 529 -16.86 -12.56 -6.03
N ARG A 530 -17.36 -11.90 -7.07
CA ARG A 530 -17.07 -10.48 -7.38
C ARG A 530 -17.52 -9.54 -6.26
N VAL A 531 -18.77 -9.67 -5.82
CA VAL A 531 -19.30 -8.82 -4.72
C VAL A 531 -18.50 -9.08 -3.45
N THR A 532 -18.21 -10.33 -3.13
CA THR A 532 -17.42 -10.67 -1.93
C THR A 532 -16.01 -10.09 -2.01
N SER A 533 -15.34 -10.16 -3.17
CA SER A 533 -14.00 -9.58 -3.33
C SER A 533 -13.98 -8.08 -3.04
N GLY A 534 -15.02 -7.35 -3.44
CA GLY A 534 -15.17 -5.93 -3.10
C GLY A 534 -15.37 -5.70 -1.60
N VAL A 535 -16.36 -6.33 -1.00
CA VAL A 535 -16.75 -6.06 0.39
C VAL A 535 -15.69 -6.47 1.42
N ILE A 536 -14.81 -7.44 1.11
CA ILE A 536 -13.74 -7.84 2.02
C ILE A 536 -12.44 -7.03 1.83
N THR A 537 -12.37 -6.18 0.81
CA THR A 537 -11.18 -5.39 0.47
C THR A 537 -11.24 -3.98 1.02
N GLY A 538 -12.35 -3.27 0.87
CA GLY A 538 -12.42 -1.87 1.31
C GLY A 538 -13.69 -1.16 0.84
N ILE A 539 -13.57 -0.14 -0.03
CA ILE A 539 -14.74 0.57 -0.58
C ILE A 539 -15.57 -0.35 -1.48
N PHE A 540 -16.88 -0.10 -1.57
CA PHE A 540 -17.80 -1.00 -2.27
C PHE A 540 -18.52 -0.27 -3.42
N ILE A 541 -17.92 -0.31 -4.60
CA ILE A 541 -18.36 0.43 -5.79
C ILE A 541 -18.81 -0.55 -6.89
N ALA A 542 -20.00 -0.37 -7.46
CA ALA A 542 -20.46 -1.09 -8.65
C ALA A 542 -20.15 -0.30 -9.93
N GLY A 543 -20.11 -0.98 -11.08
CA GLY A 543 -19.67 -0.36 -12.34
C GLY A 543 -20.57 -0.67 -13.56
N ASP A 544 -21.75 -1.24 -13.38
CA ASP A 544 -22.64 -1.61 -14.49
C ASP A 544 -23.48 -0.45 -15.00
N ASP A 545 -24.07 -0.60 -16.22
CA ASP A 545 -25.00 0.35 -16.80
C ASP A 545 -26.43 0.12 -16.24
N PHE A 546 -26.80 0.91 -15.25
CA PHE A 546 -28.13 0.90 -14.65
C PHE A 546 -29.09 1.95 -15.24
N SER A 547 -28.73 2.59 -16.37
CA SER A 547 -29.58 3.50 -17.09
C SER A 547 -30.78 2.77 -17.73
N ALA A 548 -31.74 3.52 -18.28
CA ALA A 548 -32.89 2.95 -18.99
C ALA A 548 -32.47 2.07 -20.18
N GLU A 549 -31.36 2.42 -20.84
CA GLU A 549 -30.78 1.63 -21.94
C GLU A 549 -29.92 0.46 -21.47
N GLY A 550 -29.58 0.40 -20.19
CA GLY A 550 -28.79 -0.69 -19.62
C GLY A 550 -29.54 -2.02 -19.60
N PRO A 551 -28.81 -3.17 -19.66
CA PRO A 551 -29.43 -4.49 -19.69
C PRO A 551 -30.33 -4.74 -18.46
N GLU A 552 -31.56 -5.22 -18.66
CA GLU A 552 -32.47 -5.53 -17.56
C GLU A 552 -31.89 -6.66 -16.65
N GLU A 553 -31.27 -7.66 -17.25
CA GLU A 553 -30.55 -8.74 -16.51
C GLU A 553 -29.57 -8.17 -15.46
N VAL A 554 -28.85 -7.11 -15.79
CA VAL A 554 -27.88 -6.49 -14.86
C VAL A 554 -28.60 -5.82 -13.68
N LYS A 555 -29.74 -5.19 -13.92
CA LYS A 555 -30.56 -4.58 -12.87
C LYS A 555 -31.14 -5.65 -11.93
N GLU A 556 -31.62 -6.77 -12.48
CA GLU A 556 -32.08 -7.94 -11.69
C GLU A 556 -30.93 -8.52 -10.85
N LYS A 557 -29.73 -8.66 -11.44
CA LYS A 557 -28.52 -9.10 -10.72
C LYS A 557 -28.14 -8.13 -9.61
N ALA A 558 -28.19 -6.82 -9.86
CA ALA A 558 -27.93 -5.82 -8.83
C ALA A 558 -28.89 -5.97 -7.64
N MET A 559 -30.19 -6.14 -7.90
CA MET A 559 -31.18 -6.40 -6.85
C MET A 559 -30.91 -7.69 -6.07
N LYS A 560 -30.33 -8.71 -6.71
CA LYS A 560 -30.02 -9.99 -6.07
C LYS A 560 -28.75 -9.96 -5.25
N TYR A 561 -27.67 -9.35 -5.76
CA TYR A 561 -26.34 -9.47 -5.19
C TYR A 561 -25.89 -8.23 -4.41
N LEU A 562 -26.28 -7.01 -4.83
CA LEU A 562 -25.87 -5.78 -4.14
C LEU A 562 -26.77 -5.44 -2.94
N THR A 563 -27.93 -6.07 -2.81
CA THR A 563 -28.88 -5.79 -1.72
C THR A 563 -28.90 -6.84 -0.60
N ASN A 564 -27.93 -7.76 -0.58
CA ASN A 564 -27.81 -8.71 0.53
C ASN A 564 -27.34 -7.99 1.79
N ALA A 565 -28.27 -7.78 2.74
CA ALA A 565 -28.00 -7.01 3.97
C ALA A 565 -26.88 -7.62 4.82
N GLU A 566 -26.74 -8.96 4.85
CA GLU A 566 -25.72 -9.64 5.65
C GLU A 566 -24.31 -9.52 5.06
N ILE A 567 -24.22 -9.49 3.73
CA ILE A 567 -22.98 -9.21 3.00
C ILE A 567 -22.62 -7.72 3.14
N ASN A 568 -23.59 -6.82 3.00
CA ASN A 568 -23.34 -5.38 3.08
C ASN A 568 -22.89 -4.93 4.48
N VAL A 569 -23.32 -5.61 5.54
CA VAL A 569 -22.88 -5.32 6.92
C VAL A 569 -21.38 -5.59 7.11
N ILE A 570 -20.78 -6.54 6.38
CA ILE A 570 -19.34 -6.80 6.49
C ILE A 570 -18.48 -5.85 5.65
N ALA A 571 -19.09 -5.09 4.74
CA ALA A 571 -18.42 -4.06 3.94
C ALA A 571 -18.24 -2.76 4.76
N ASN A 572 -17.41 -2.80 5.78
CA ASN A 572 -17.15 -1.68 6.68
C ASN A 572 -15.80 -0.98 6.44
N GLY A 573 -15.15 -1.30 5.32
CA GLY A 573 -13.86 -0.73 4.92
C GLY A 573 -12.64 -1.43 5.50
N VAL A 574 -12.80 -2.30 6.50
CA VAL A 574 -11.70 -3.07 7.08
C VAL A 574 -11.37 -4.26 6.19
N ALA A 575 -10.16 -4.29 5.68
CA ALA A 575 -9.68 -5.37 4.83
C ALA A 575 -9.59 -6.70 5.59
N PHE A 576 -9.99 -7.80 4.95
CA PHE A 576 -9.75 -9.13 5.48
C PHE A 576 -8.29 -9.50 5.20
N ARG A 577 -7.62 -10.09 6.19
CA ARG A 577 -6.25 -10.59 6.01
C ARG A 577 -6.25 -12.02 5.46
N PRO A 578 -5.19 -12.43 4.74
CA PRO A 578 -5.09 -13.80 4.24
C PRO A 578 -4.93 -14.80 5.39
N VAL A 579 -5.46 -16.00 5.20
CA VAL A 579 -5.23 -17.11 6.14
C VAL A 579 -3.84 -17.69 5.90
N TYR A 580 -3.45 -17.87 4.63
CA TYR A 580 -2.16 -18.42 4.20
C TYR A 580 -1.41 -17.47 3.27
N GLY A 581 -0.10 -17.59 3.26
CA GLY A 581 0.80 -16.72 2.48
C GLY A 581 1.43 -17.42 1.27
N ASN A 582 0.81 -18.44 0.67
CA ASN A 582 1.34 -19.19 -0.47
C ASN A 582 0.40 -19.23 -1.68
N GLY A 583 -0.76 -18.58 -1.59
CA GLY A 583 -1.75 -18.55 -2.68
C GLY A 583 -1.42 -17.51 -3.73
N GLU A 584 -1.31 -17.90 -4.99
CA GLU A 584 -1.14 -16.96 -6.11
C GLU A 584 -2.37 -16.84 -7.00
N LYS A 585 -3.15 -17.91 -7.16
CA LYS A 585 -4.19 -17.96 -8.19
C LYS A 585 -5.52 -18.64 -7.85
N SER A 586 -5.62 -19.52 -6.89
CA SER A 586 -6.82 -20.35 -6.79
C SER A 586 -7.33 -20.67 -5.40
N GLU A 587 -6.54 -20.51 -4.38
CA GLU A 587 -6.90 -20.88 -3.01
C GLU A 587 -6.94 -19.66 -2.08
N PHE A 588 -7.82 -18.74 -2.39
CA PHE A 588 -7.96 -17.53 -1.58
C PHE A 588 -8.85 -17.79 -0.37
N ARG A 589 -8.26 -17.62 0.80
CA ARG A 589 -8.94 -17.70 2.09
C ARG A 589 -8.59 -16.48 2.91
N PHE A 590 -9.62 -15.79 3.35
CA PHE A 590 -9.45 -14.54 4.10
C PHE A 590 -10.24 -14.59 5.40
N VAL A 591 -9.72 -13.93 6.41
CA VAL A 591 -10.34 -13.84 7.74
C VAL A 591 -10.31 -12.41 8.27
N ARG A 592 -11.39 -12.02 8.94
CA ARG A 592 -11.43 -10.84 9.81
C ARG A 592 -11.90 -11.28 11.19
N ILE A 593 -11.08 -11.00 12.20
CA ILE A 593 -11.44 -11.22 13.60
C ILE A 593 -12.28 -10.04 14.07
N ASP A 594 -13.41 -10.33 14.71
CA ASP A 594 -14.37 -9.34 15.23
C ASP A 594 -14.59 -9.60 16.74
N GLY A 595 -13.50 -9.51 17.50
CA GLY A 595 -13.44 -9.85 18.92
C GLY A 595 -13.06 -11.31 19.20
N GLU A 596 -13.01 -11.69 20.48
CA GLU A 596 -12.52 -13.01 20.90
C GLU A 596 -13.41 -14.19 20.46
N ASP A 597 -14.69 -13.95 20.27
CA ASP A 597 -15.69 -14.99 20.06
C ASP A 597 -16.34 -14.95 18.66
N LYS A 598 -15.88 -14.05 17.79
CA LYS A 598 -16.47 -13.84 16.45
C LYS A 598 -15.41 -13.61 15.37
N ALA A 599 -15.61 -14.26 14.24
CA ALA A 599 -14.82 -14.02 13.04
C ALA A 599 -15.70 -14.04 11.79
N TYR A 600 -15.22 -13.40 10.73
CA TYR A 600 -15.74 -13.61 9.38
C TYR A 600 -14.69 -14.34 8.57
N TYR A 601 -15.12 -15.34 7.81
CA TYR A 601 -14.27 -16.17 6.97
C TYR A 601 -14.81 -16.23 5.56
N ALA A 602 -13.98 -15.85 4.58
CA ALA A 602 -14.29 -15.95 3.16
C ALA A 602 -13.37 -16.95 2.49
N VAL A 603 -13.94 -17.88 1.72
CA VAL A 603 -13.21 -18.89 0.96
C VAL A 603 -13.70 -18.91 -0.48
N PHE A 604 -12.76 -18.82 -1.44
CA PHE A 604 -13.02 -18.73 -2.87
C PHE A 604 -12.51 -19.97 -3.58
N ASN A 605 -13.22 -20.36 -4.63
CA ASN A 605 -12.75 -21.36 -5.59
C ASN A 605 -12.70 -20.73 -7.00
N TYR A 606 -11.51 -20.42 -7.49
CA TYR A 606 -11.29 -19.91 -8.86
C TYR A 606 -10.71 -20.96 -9.79
N THR A 607 -10.81 -22.26 -9.43
CA THR A 607 -10.49 -23.38 -10.31
C THR A 607 -11.66 -23.72 -11.23
N GLU A 608 -11.41 -24.58 -12.21
CA GLU A 608 -12.45 -25.12 -13.11
C GLU A 608 -13.23 -26.29 -12.51
N ASP A 609 -12.77 -26.84 -11.38
CA ASP A 609 -13.36 -27.99 -10.71
C ASP A 609 -13.96 -27.63 -9.34
N GLU A 610 -14.88 -28.47 -8.86
CA GLU A 610 -15.37 -28.41 -7.49
C GLU A 610 -14.21 -28.63 -6.51
N GLN A 611 -14.07 -27.78 -5.51
CA GLN A 611 -13.05 -27.86 -4.48
C GLN A 611 -13.63 -28.10 -3.11
N LYS A 612 -13.05 -29.08 -2.41
CA LYS A 612 -13.30 -29.30 -0.98
C LYS A 612 -12.14 -28.75 -0.17
N THR A 613 -12.45 -27.78 0.69
CA THR A 613 -11.49 -27.06 1.50
C THR A 613 -11.71 -27.35 2.97
N THR A 614 -10.63 -27.63 3.70
CA THR A 614 -10.63 -27.75 5.16
C THR A 614 -9.71 -26.67 5.75
N THR A 615 -10.19 -25.94 6.75
CA THR A 615 -9.42 -24.88 7.43
C THR A 615 -9.53 -25.08 8.95
N PRO A 616 -8.40 -25.30 9.65
CA PRO A 616 -8.38 -25.36 11.11
C PRO A 616 -8.88 -24.03 11.72
N LEU A 617 -9.66 -24.09 12.80
CA LEU A 617 -10.14 -22.89 13.48
C LEU A 617 -8.99 -22.08 14.10
N SER A 618 -7.89 -22.73 14.48
CA SER A 618 -6.65 -22.06 14.91
C SER A 618 -6.09 -21.12 13.85
N ASP A 619 -6.17 -21.48 12.56
CA ASP A 619 -5.67 -20.67 11.45
C ASP A 619 -6.52 -19.42 11.23
N LEU A 620 -7.78 -19.47 11.67
CA LEU A 620 -8.71 -18.34 11.72
C LEU A 620 -8.59 -17.50 12.99
N GLY A 621 -7.64 -17.82 13.90
CA GLY A 621 -7.48 -17.15 15.19
C GLY A 621 -8.57 -17.51 16.22
N LEU A 622 -9.30 -18.62 16.00
CA LEU A 622 -10.34 -19.10 16.89
C LEU A 622 -9.85 -20.27 17.74
N ASN A 623 -10.38 -20.43 18.95
CA ASN A 623 -10.02 -21.55 19.82
C ASN A 623 -10.57 -22.89 19.27
N PRO A 624 -9.72 -23.82 18.84
CA PRO A 624 -10.18 -25.07 18.22
C PRO A 624 -10.91 -26.03 19.20
N SER A 625 -10.76 -25.82 20.50
CA SER A 625 -11.46 -26.62 21.52
C SER A 625 -12.90 -26.15 21.76
N SER A 626 -13.25 -24.96 21.35
CA SER A 626 -14.60 -24.38 21.48
C SER A 626 -15.50 -24.81 20.32
N SER A 627 -16.82 -24.75 20.55
CA SER A 627 -17.84 -24.98 19.52
C SER A 627 -18.37 -23.65 19.01
N TYR A 628 -18.55 -23.54 17.69
CA TYR A 628 -19.03 -22.33 17.04
C TYR A 628 -20.24 -22.63 16.15
N GLU A 629 -21.12 -21.64 15.99
CA GLU A 629 -22.07 -21.58 14.91
C GLU A 629 -21.44 -20.82 13.73
N ALA A 630 -21.40 -21.44 12.56
CA ALA A 630 -21.02 -20.82 11.30
C ALA A 630 -22.27 -20.63 10.45
N LYS A 631 -22.59 -19.37 10.10
CA LYS A 631 -23.68 -19.00 9.20
C LYS A 631 -23.09 -18.55 7.87
N GLU A 632 -23.44 -19.25 6.79
CA GLU A 632 -23.08 -18.83 5.43
C GLU A 632 -23.99 -17.66 5.00
N LEU A 633 -23.40 -16.53 4.62
CA LEU A 633 -24.13 -15.27 4.48
C LEU A 633 -24.86 -15.11 3.14
N TRP A 634 -24.44 -15.84 2.09
CA TRP A 634 -25.14 -15.83 0.80
C TRP A 634 -26.40 -16.68 0.81
N THR A 635 -26.36 -17.85 1.47
CA THR A 635 -27.43 -18.84 1.48
C THR A 635 -28.26 -18.84 2.76
N GLY A 636 -27.74 -18.28 3.83
CA GLY A 636 -28.33 -18.31 5.17
C GLY A 636 -28.15 -19.66 5.90
N ASN A 637 -27.48 -20.65 5.29
CA ASN A 637 -27.26 -21.94 5.89
C ASN A 637 -26.41 -21.87 7.17
N ARG A 638 -26.74 -22.70 8.16
CA ARG A 638 -26.04 -22.74 9.44
C ARG A 638 -25.47 -24.12 9.71
N MET A 639 -24.29 -24.17 10.29
CA MET A 639 -23.65 -25.38 10.75
C MET A 639 -22.98 -25.17 12.11
N THR A 640 -22.85 -26.25 12.87
CA THR A 640 -22.01 -26.25 14.08
C THR A 640 -20.65 -26.79 13.71
N ILE A 641 -19.59 -26.07 14.08
CA ILE A 641 -18.20 -26.43 13.80
C ILE A 641 -17.39 -26.52 15.08
N LYS A 642 -16.37 -27.39 15.07
CA LYS A 642 -15.38 -27.54 16.15
C LYS A 642 -14.09 -28.09 15.56
N GLY A 643 -12.95 -27.52 15.97
CA GLY A 643 -11.65 -27.90 15.46
C GLY A 643 -11.34 -27.33 14.09
N GLU A 644 -12.24 -27.52 13.12
CA GLU A 644 -12.08 -27.09 11.74
C GLU A 644 -13.40 -26.70 11.07
N ILE A 645 -13.31 -25.98 9.94
CA ILE A 645 -14.44 -25.75 9.02
C ILE A 645 -14.15 -26.41 7.68
N GLN A 646 -15.12 -27.19 7.17
CA GLN A 646 -15.08 -27.81 5.85
C GLN A 646 -16.08 -27.14 4.92
N VAL A 647 -15.63 -26.77 3.72
CA VAL A 647 -16.43 -26.08 2.70
C VAL A 647 -16.22 -26.77 1.36
N THR A 648 -17.31 -27.00 0.64
CA THR A 648 -17.27 -27.49 -0.74
C THR A 648 -17.85 -26.42 -1.64
N LEU A 649 -17.08 -25.98 -2.65
CA LEU A 649 -17.46 -24.92 -3.57
C LEU A 649 -17.40 -25.39 -5.02
N PRO A 650 -18.43 -25.10 -5.81
CA PRO A 650 -18.37 -25.27 -7.26
C PRO A 650 -17.31 -24.31 -7.87
N PRO A 651 -16.97 -24.48 -9.16
CA PRO A 651 -16.08 -23.58 -9.89
C PRO A 651 -16.56 -22.11 -9.84
N SER A 652 -15.61 -21.20 -9.76
CA SER A 652 -15.85 -19.73 -9.82
C SER A 652 -16.88 -19.26 -8.81
N ASP A 653 -16.78 -19.70 -7.55
CA ASP A 653 -17.73 -19.38 -6.48
C ASP A 653 -17.02 -19.01 -5.17
N VAL A 654 -17.80 -18.57 -4.18
CA VAL A 654 -17.36 -18.19 -2.86
C VAL A 654 -18.36 -18.59 -1.78
N ALA A 655 -17.88 -18.88 -0.58
CA ALA A 655 -18.69 -18.88 0.63
C ALA A 655 -18.13 -17.88 1.66
N VAL A 656 -19.04 -17.21 2.36
CA VAL A 656 -18.70 -16.24 3.39
C VAL A 656 -19.42 -16.60 4.68
N PHE A 657 -18.67 -16.84 5.73
CA PHE A 657 -19.22 -17.26 7.01
C PHE A 657 -19.08 -16.16 8.08
N SER A 658 -20.15 -15.94 8.82
CA SER A 658 -20.10 -15.36 10.15
C SER A 658 -19.97 -16.50 11.16
N ILE A 659 -18.86 -16.54 11.89
CA ILE A 659 -18.54 -17.60 12.86
C ILE A 659 -18.64 -16.99 14.25
N THR A 660 -19.51 -17.54 15.10
CA THR A 660 -19.74 -17.04 16.47
C THR A 660 -19.68 -18.19 17.47
N ARG A 661 -18.98 -17.97 18.59
CA ARG A 661 -18.86 -18.99 19.64
C ARG A 661 -20.23 -19.31 20.23
N ARG A 662 -20.49 -20.60 20.41
CA ARG A 662 -21.67 -21.08 21.14
C ARG A 662 -21.39 -21.00 22.65
N LYS A 663 -22.30 -20.39 23.37
CA LYS A 663 -22.26 -20.32 24.86
C LYS A 663 -22.52 -21.70 25.46
#